data_19d7a57693faf932d1aaacfaa32c48a9
#
_entry.id   19d7a57693faf932d1aaacfaa32c48a9
#
_cell.length_a   1.000
_cell.length_b   1.000
_cell.length_c   1.000
_cell.angle_alpha   90.00
_cell.angle_beta   90.00
_cell.angle_gamma   90.00
#
_symmetry.space_group_name_H-M   'P 1'
#
loop_
_entity.id
_entity.type
_entity.pdbx_description
1 polymer ?
#
loop_
_entity_poly.entity_id
_entity_poly.type
_entity_poly.pdbx_seq_one_letter_code
_entity_poly.pdbx_strand_id
1 'polypeptide(L)'
;MSTPSHSSEVHPFLRGNFAPVTQEYVSHPCQVVHGQVPQELFGGQYIRNGGNPVYPPEQGRHYHWFDGDGMLHGVFFDGQGRPSYTNRHLATPLLTMTLLLLRSPLPSIALLISPLSSLHRIVVAILQAFLIALRARMGVLSVANTSVIWWGRGLGLDELEEDQVEHVLGASEMLSNDPDQRLLATCESGPPLEVQLPSLQTIGWDRLKDPFTGESLAERRGRWEWWKRFGLSRVQEDWMTAHPRVDPLDGSLLLYSTQMFDAPHVRYSVIDRTGRHVIWKEGIDVGRAKMMHDFAATRTHTILLNLPLTLSPHNLFSRPPVPLIHFDRTLPSEFVIFPRLQPQHLIRFRDPEPSLIFHTANAWDEYDGNGCLQAVNMLGCRFRSAKLVYAAGAIDIPAVEKKFGAGDVVRLQYYRFDMTGSGKIIHTFPLSAIPFEFPTLPPLLGMSPARYVYGCTMRSGLFDEPLGGAAKVDCIAKLDVLELIERGRCRGVGKSMEPVDPRSSAEILKDWQDGVSGPIEIFAMPAGWYAQEPRFVPRYNGRKEDDGFLFTYVYDESHLLPDGTPSSDGDAGSELWVIDARRLSQGMSAVVARIKLPQRVPYGLHGTFVPGSAMRHQRKVEQSLPPQDLLQDKLARSRLQNFVSILFNRPMYRDKSKAEKVILALWLPIGVIMLALSIKEVTSYVVLKQL
;
A
#
# COMPACT_ATOMS: atom_id res chain seq x y z
N MET A 1 18.01 0.62 40.74
CA MET A 1 17.33 1.08 39.51
C MET A 1 16.40 -0.05 39.11
N SER A 2 15.12 0.11 39.44
CA SER A 2 14.06 -0.87 39.16
C SER A 2 13.82 -0.90 37.64
N THR A 3 13.98 -2.06 37.04
CA THR A 3 13.50 -2.36 35.67
C THR A 3 12.00 -2.08 35.62
N PRO A 4 11.50 -1.33 34.63
CA PRO A 4 10.06 -1.20 34.45
C PRO A 4 9.51 -2.60 34.15
N SER A 5 8.58 -3.06 34.96
CA SER A 5 7.76 -4.22 34.68
C SER A 5 6.99 -3.93 33.40
N HIS A 6 7.37 -4.55 32.27
CA HIS A 6 6.51 -4.60 31.11
C HIS A 6 5.23 -5.33 31.51
N SER A 7 4.19 -4.55 31.76
CA SER A 7 2.83 -5.04 31.91
C SER A 7 2.45 -5.87 30.68
N SER A 8 1.71 -6.93 30.88
CA SER A 8 1.22 -7.90 29.92
C SER A 8 0.17 -7.31 28.93
N GLU A 9 0.39 -6.09 28.44
CA GLU A 9 -0.56 -5.43 27.53
C GLU A 9 -0.48 -5.99 26.13
N VAL A 10 -1.66 -6.29 25.58
CA VAL A 10 -1.84 -6.66 24.17
C VAL A 10 -1.34 -5.52 23.28
N HIS A 11 -0.61 -5.85 22.20
CA HIS A 11 -0.07 -4.85 21.27
C HIS A 11 -1.18 -3.92 20.76
N PRO A 12 -0.96 -2.60 20.72
CA PRO A 12 -1.99 -1.63 20.34
C PRO A 12 -2.68 -1.92 19.00
N PHE A 13 -1.97 -2.35 17.96
CA PHE A 13 -2.55 -2.75 16.67
C PHE A 13 -3.17 -4.17 16.68
N LEU A 14 -3.47 -4.70 17.86
CA LEU A 14 -4.23 -5.93 18.07
C LEU A 14 -5.38 -5.70 19.07
N ARG A 15 -5.69 -4.42 19.38
CA ARG A 15 -6.78 -3.99 20.30
C ARG A 15 -7.81 -3.12 19.55
N GLY A 16 -8.98 -2.94 20.17
CA GLY A 16 -10.05 -2.14 19.59
C GLY A 16 -10.43 -2.61 18.21
N ASN A 17 -10.68 -1.70 17.30
CA ASN A 17 -10.98 -2.07 15.92
C ASN A 17 -9.74 -2.52 15.10
N PHE A 18 -8.54 -2.55 15.66
CA PHE A 18 -7.39 -3.23 15.07
C PHE A 18 -7.34 -4.73 15.39
N ALA A 19 -8.09 -5.20 16.40
CA ALA A 19 -8.11 -6.61 16.76
C ALA A 19 -8.55 -7.46 15.56
N PRO A 20 -7.90 -8.61 15.29
CA PRO A 20 -8.28 -9.46 14.16
C PRO A 20 -9.70 -10.04 14.34
N VAL A 21 -10.31 -10.40 13.22
CA VAL A 21 -11.56 -11.15 13.16
C VAL A 21 -11.26 -12.57 12.71
N THR A 22 -11.97 -13.56 13.30
CA THR A 22 -11.72 -14.99 13.06
C THR A 22 -12.78 -15.64 12.19
N GLN A 23 -13.99 -15.07 12.14
CA GLN A 23 -15.10 -15.62 11.39
C GLN A 23 -15.09 -15.12 9.95
N GLU A 24 -15.30 -16.05 9.01
CA GLU A 24 -15.55 -15.74 7.62
C GLU A 24 -17.04 -15.85 7.30
N TYR A 25 -17.55 -14.86 6.57
CA TYR A 25 -18.92 -14.83 6.05
C TYR A 25 -18.87 -14.95 4.52
N VAL A 26 -19.88 -15.58 3.96
CA VAL A 26 -20.04 -15.71 2.50
C VAL A 26 -21.44 -15.29 2.11
N SER A 27 -21.54 -14.23 1.31
CA SER A 27 -22.81 -13.69 0.82
C SER A 27 -23.88 -13.48 1.91
N HIS A 28 -23.43 -13.04 3.10
CA HIS A 28 -24.33 -12.79 4.23
C HIS A 28 -25.17 -11.54 3.96
N PRO A 29 -26.50 -11.62 3.95
CA PRO A 29 -27.36 -10.47 3.71
C PRO A 29 -27.10 -9.35 4.72
N CYS A 30 -27.04 -8.09 4.25
CA CYS A 30 -26.85 -6.92 5.09
C CYS A 30 -28.10 -6.05 5.07
N GLN A 31 -28.33 -5.32 6.17
CA GLN A 31 -29.44 -4.39 6.29
C GLN A 31 -29.00 -2.98 5.90
N VAL A 32 -29.78 -2.31 5.04
CA VAL A 32 -29.69 -0.86 4.82
C VAL A 32 -30.42 -0.19 5.99
N VAL A 33 -29.68 0.43 6.90
CA VAL A 33 -30.22 1.06 8.11
C VAL A 33 -30.56 2.55 7.92
N HIS A 34 -30.07 3.15 6.84
CA HIS A 34 -30.37 4.53 6.46
C HIS A 34 -30.30 4.69 4.95
N GLY A 35 -31.22 5.49 4.40
CA GLY A 35 -31.26 5.90 3.01
C GLY A 35 -31.55 4.78 2.02
N GLN A 36 -31.02 4.90 0.81
CA GLN A 36 -31.17 3.93 -0.26
C GLN A 36 -29.87 3.73 -1.01
N VAL A 37 -29.60 2.49 -1.42
CA VAL A 37 -28.44 2.16 -2.25
C VAL A 37 -28.62 2.79 -3.63
N PRO A 38 -27.69 3.64 -4.11
CA PRO A 38 -27.74 4.21 -5.44
C PRO A 38 -27.74 3.12 -6.53
N GLN A 39 -28.47 3.38 -7.62
CA GLN A 39 -28.65 2.42 -8.69
C GLN A 39 -27.36 2.09 -9.44
N GLU A 40 -26.44 3.05 -9.46
CA GLU A 40 -25.10 2.93 -10.03
C GLU A 40 -24.26 1.79 -9.40
N LEU A 41 -24.63 1.37 -8.20
CA LEU A 41 -23.89 0.34 -7.46
C LEU A 41 -24.39 -1.08 -7.74
N PHE A 42 -25.55 -1.22 -8.40
CA PHE A 42 -26.17 -2.51 -8.63
C PHE A 42 -25.29 -3.43 -9.47
N GLY A 43 -25.18 -4.66 -9.04
CA GLY A 43 -24.28 -5.66 -9.63
C GLY A 43 -22.80 -5.50 -9.29
N GLY A 44 -22.41 -4.40 -8.64
CA GLY A 44 -21.02 -4.10 -8.27
C GLY A 44 -20.64 -4.56 -6.87
N GLN A 45 -19.34 -4.50 -6.57
CA GLN A 45 -18.81 -4.86 -5.26
C GLN A 45 -17.74 -3.84 -4.80
N TYR A 46 -17.84 -3.41 -3.54
CA TYR A 46 -16.78 -2.70 -2.84
C TYR A 46 -15.93 -3.72 -2.07
N ILE A 47 -14.63 -3.66 -2.25
CA ILE A 47 -13.68 -4.60 -1.64
C ILE A 47 -12.56 -3.80 -0.97
N ARG A 48 -12.12 -4.21 0.22
CA ARG A 48 -10.97 -3.65 0.92
C ARG A 48 -10.06 -4.76 1.45
N ASN A 49 -8.76 -4.53 1.37
CA ASN A 49 -7.70 -5.40 1.88
C ASN A 49 -7.12 -4.88 3.19
N GLY A 50 -6.54 -5.77 3.97
CA GLY A 50 -5.80 -5.41 5.19
C GLY A 50 -5.17 -6.63 5.85
N GLY A 51 -4.22 -6.38 6.74
CA GLY A 51 -3.64 -7.43 7.57
C GLY A 51 -4.62 -7.87 8.66
N ASN A 52 -4.86 -9.18 8.75
CA ASN A 52 -5.70 -9.81 9.78
C ASN A 52 -5.00 -11.10 10.25
N PRO A 53 -4.10 -11.01 11.24
CA PRO A 53 -3.33 -12.18 11.65
C PRO A 53 -4.26 -13.28 12.21
N VAL A 54 -4.20 -14.49 11.63
CA VAL A 54 -4.96 -15.65 12.11
C VAL A 54 -4.56 -16.03 13.52
N TYR A 55 -3.26 -15.97 13.79
CA TYR A 55 -2.71 -16.11 15.13
C TYR A 55 -2.02 -14.83 15.53
N PRO A 56 -2.48 -14.18 16.61
CA PRO A 56 -1.77 -13.03 17.16
C PRO A 56 -0.34 -13.44 17.55
N PRO A 57 0.62 -12.53 17.49
CA PRO A 57 1.98 -12.84 17.87
C PRO A 57 2.05 -13.26 19.34
N GLU A 58 2.93 -14.22 19.64
CA GLU A 58 3.21 -14.64 21.01
C GLU A 58 3.65 -13.44 21.87
N GLN A 59 3.32 -13.46 23.15
CA GLN A 59 3.68 -12.41 24.08
C GLN A 59 5.20 -12.12 24.05
N GLY A 60 5.58 -10.86 23.88
CA GLY A 60 6.97 -10.44 23.74
C GLY A 60 7.56 -10.54 22.32
N ARG A 61 6.79 -10.98 21.33
CA ARG A 61 7.17 -10.85 19.92
C ARG A 61 6.86 -9.46 19.39
N HIS A 62 7.75 -8.97 18.53
CA HIS A 62 7.46 -7.76 17.77
C HIS A 62 6.27 -7.96 16.82
N TYR A 63 5.48 -6.93 16.65
CA TYR A 63 4.40 -6.85 15.69
C TYR A 63 4.38 -5.46 15.06
N HIS A 64 3.94 -5.37 13.82
CA HIS A 64 3.76 -4.14 13.09
C HIS A 64 2.38 -4.16 12.45
N TRP A 65 1.71 -3.02 12.30
CA TRP A 65 0.38 -2.98 11.68
C TRP A 65 0.34 -3.56 10.26
N PHE A 66 1.45 -3.48 9.53
CA PHE A 66 1.56 -4.07 8.19
C PHE A 66 1.90 -5.56 8.19
N ASP A 67 2.12 -6.16 9.35
CA ASP A 67 2.19 -7.62 9.49
C ASP A 67 0.76 -8.20 9.47
N GLY A 68 0.65 -9.48 9.26
CA GLY A 68 -0.61 -10.19 9.32
C GLY A 68 -1.01 -10.78 7.98
N ASP A 69 -1.80 -11.83 8.05
CA ASP A 69 -2.32 -12.52 6.87
C ASP A 69 -3.32 -11.61 6.17
N GLY A 70 -3.30 -11.58 4.83
CA GLY A 70 -4.23 -10.77 4.06
C GLY A 70 -5.67 -11.26 4.20
N MET A 71 -6.59 -10.33 4.48
CA MET A 71 -8.03 -10.58 4.50
C MET A 71 -8.77 -9.54 3.70
N LEU A 72 -9.65 -10.01 2.82
CA LEU A 72 -10.56 -9.17 2.07
C LEU A 72 -11.90 -9.06 2.77
N HIS A 73 -12.46 -7.85 2.74
CA HIS A 73 -13.80 -7.54 3.17
C HIS A 73 -14.56 -6.91 2.01
N GLY A 74 -15.67 -7.50 1.59
CA GLY A 74 -16.44 -7.01 0.45
C GLY A 74 -17.92 -6.92 0.71
N VAL A 75 -18.55 -5.86 0.17
CA VAL A 75 -20.01 -5.72 0.10
C VAL A 75 -20.42 -5.73 -1.36
N PHE A 76 -21.14 -6.77 -1.74
CA PHE A 76 -21.71 -6.95 -3.06
C PHE A 76 -23.15 -6.44 -3.07
N PHE A 77 -23.52 -5.69 -4.10
CA PHE A 77 -24.87 -5.20 -4.34
C PHE A 77 -25.48 -6.03 -5.49
N ASP A 78 -26.54 -6.78 -5.23
CA ASP A 78 -27.17 -7.54 -6.31
C ASP A 78 -27.85 -6.67 -7.36
N GLY A 79 -28.46 -7.29 -8.39
CA GLY A 79 -29.16 -6.57 -9.46
C GLY A 79 -30.39 -5.75 -8.99
N GLN A 80 -30.75 -5.84 -7.71
CA GLN A 80 -31.81 -5.06 -7.06
C GLN A 80 -31.26 -4.11 -5.98
N GLY A 81 -29.92 -4.01 -5.86
CA GLY A 81 -29.25 -3.17 -4.87
C GLY A 81 -29.25 -3.73 -3.45
N ARG A 82 -29.61 -5.00 -3.24
CA ARG A 82 -29.57 -5.62 -1.92
C ARG A 82 -28.13 -5.96 -1.55
N PRO A 83 -27.61 -5.41 -0.42
CA PRO A 83 -26.23 -5.63 -0.05
C PRO A 83 -26.03 -7.01 0.62
N SER A 84 -24.90 -7.67 0.31
CA SER A 84 -24.41 -8.84 1.00
C SER A 84 -22.93 -8.74 1.30
N TYR A 85 -22.53 -9.21 2.46
CA TYR A 85 -21.17 -9.15 2.96
C TYR A 85 -20.44 -10.49 2.80
N THR A 86 -19.20 -10.41 2.35
CA THR A 86 -18.26 -11.53 2.30
C THR A 86 -16.91 -11.06 2.85
N ASN A 87 -16.31 -11.85 3.73
CA ASN A 87 -14.89 -11.67 4.07
C ASN A 87 -14.16 -13.01 4.02
N ARG A 88 -12.92 -12.98 3.54
CA ARG A 88 -12.08 -14.17 3.43
C ARG A 88 -10.61 -13.84 3.61
N HIS A 89 -9.90 -14.72 4.31
CA HIS A 89 -8.44 -14.74 4.23
C HIS A 89 -7.98 -15.09 2.82
N LEU A 90 -6.92 -14.45 2.39
CA LEU A 90 -6.25 -14.78 1.13
C LEU A 90 -5.45 -16.08 1.31
N ALA A 91 -5.84 -17.14 0.57
CA ALA A 91 -5.26 -18.47 0.69
C ALA A 91 -3.84 -18.53 0.08
N THR A 92 -2.90 -17.85 0.72
CA THR A 92 -1.48 -17.90 0.36
C THR A 92 -0.80 -19.15 0.92
N PRO A 93 0.28 -19.65 0.30
CA PRO A 93 1.11 -20.70 0.92
C PRO A 93 1.62 -20.30 2.31
N LEU A 94 1.84 -19.00 2.53
CA LEU A 94 2.27 -18.48 3.82
C LEU A 94 1.19 -18.62 4.88
N LEU A 95 -0.08 -18.32 4.55
CA LEU A 95 -1.23 -18.57 5.43
C LEU A 95 -1.31 -20.07 5.82
N THR A 96 -1.12 -20.97 4.84
CA THR A 96 -1.09 -22.42 5.10
C THR A 96 0.00 -22.77 6.12
N MET A 97 1.19 -22.16 5.98
CA MET A 97 2.28 -22.37 6.94
C MET A 97 1.95 -21.77 8.31
N THR A 98 1.34 -20.60 8.37
CA THR A 98 0.87 -19.96 9.60
C THR A 98 -0.10 -20.88 10.35
N LEU A 99 -1.07 -21.46 9.64
CA LEU A 99 -2.04 -22.42 10.20
C LEU A 99 -1.37 -23.72 10.73
N LEU A 100 -0.36 -24.22 10.01
CA LEU A 100 0.38 -25.43 10.42
C LEU A 100 1.28 -25.18 11.64
N LEU A 101 1.88 -23.98 11.73
CA LEU A 101 2.81 -23.62 12.79
C LEU A 101 2.13 -23.00 14.00
N LEU A 102 0.85 -22.65 13.89
CA LEU A 102 0.07 -21.87 14.87
C LEU A 102 0.71 -20.49 15.18
N ARG A 103 1.48 -19.96 14.22
CA ARG A 103 2.15 -18.66 14.28
C ARG A 103 2.67 -18.25 12.91
N SER A 104 2.86 -16.95 12.68
CA SER A 104 3.51 -16.47 11.47
C SER A 104 4.97 -16.94 11.39
N PRO A 105 5.41 -17.52 10.26
CA PRO A 105 6.80 -17.90 10.04
C PRO A 105 7.72 -16.74 9.66
N LEU A 106 7.14 -15.59 9.26
CA LEU A 106 7.93 -14.41 8.87
C LEU A 106 8.38 -13.59 10.08
N PRO A 107 9.55 -12.93 10.01
CA PRO A 107 9.90 -11.88 10.95
C PRO A 107 8.96 -10.69 10.78
N SER A 108 8.59 -10.05 11.91
CA SER A 108 7.87 -8.79 11.88
C SER A 108 8.70 -7.67 11.24
N ILE A 109 8.06 -6.79 10.51
CA ILE A 109 8.66 -5.52 10.03
C ILE A 109 9.23 -4.72 11.21
N ALA A 110 8.56 -4.74 12.36
CA ALA A 110 9.01 -4.10 13.58
C ALA A 110 10.41 -4.57 14.02
N LEU A 111 10.76 -5.85 13.79
CA LEU A 111 12.10 -6.36 14.06
C LEU A 111 13.17 -5.74 13.13
N LEU A 112 12.79 -5.45 11.88
CA LEU A 112 13.71 -4.90 10.87
C LEU A 112 13.96 -3.40 11.07
N ILE A 113 13.04 -2.72 11.77
CA ILE A 113 13.09 -1.27 12.04
C ILE A 113 13.67 -0.99 13.43
N SER A 114 13.52 -1.91 14.39
CA SER A 114 13.88 -1.68 15.79
C SER A 114 15.37 -1.41 15.98
N PRO A 115 15.76 -0.28 16.56
CA PRO A 115 17.15 0.01 16.88
C PRO A 115 17.73 -0.88 17.98
N LEU A 116 16.88 -1.56 18.75
CA LEU A 116 17.27 -2.47 19.84
C LEU A 116 17.45 -3.92 19.35
N SER A 117 17.04 -4.22 18.12
CA SER A 117 17.18 -5.57 17.57
C SER A 117 18.62 -5.90 17.31
N SER A 118 19.13 -6.91 18.02
CA SER A 118 20.48 -7.38 17.80
C SER A 118 20.61 -8.04 16.43
N LEU A 119 21.70 -7.78 15.74
CA LEU A 119 22.02 -8.32 14.42
C LEU A 119 21.75 -9.84 14.33
N HIS A 120 22.10 -10.62 15.38
CA HIS A 120 21.86 -12.06 15.38
C HIS A 120 20.38 -12.43 15.30
N ARG A 121 19.46 -11.67 15.95
CA ARG A 121 18.02 -11.95 15.89
C ARG A 121 17.48 -11.74 14.48
N ILE A 122 17.91 -10.68 13.81
CA ILE A 122 17.51 -10.37 12.43
C ILE A 122 18.01 -11.48 11.50
N VAL A 123 19.29 -11.86 11.61
CA VAL A 123 19.86 -12.91 10.77
C VAL A 123 19.20 -14.26 11.02
N VAL A 124 18.96 -14.62 12.27
CA VAL A 124 18.26 -15.87 12.62
C VAL A 124 16.83 -15.86 12.06
N ALA A 125 16.10 -14.75 12.17
CA ALA A 125 14.75 -14.65 11.65
C ALA A 125 14.70 -14.76 10.12
N ILE A 126 15.62 -14.10 9.40
CA ILE A 126 15.74 -14.20 7.94
C ILE A 126 16.10 -15.63 7.52
N LEU A 127 17.06 -16.26 8.20
CA LEU A 127 17.43 -17.65 7.92
C LEU A 127 16.29 -18.61 8.18
N GLN A 128 15.55 -18.44 9.27
CA GLN A 128 14.37 -19.27 9.57
C GLN A 128 13.33 -19.14 8.47
N ALA A 129 12.97 -17.91 8.06
CA ALA A 129 12.04 -17.66 6.97
C ALA A 129 12.53 -18.33 5.66
N PHE A 130 13.83 -18.18 5.34
CA PHE A 130 14.43 -18.79 4.16
C PHE A 130 14.40 -20.33 4.20
N LEU A 131 14.78 -20.95 5.32
CA LEU A 131 14.74 -22.40 5.50
C LEU A 131 13.34 -22.96 5.42
N ILE A 132 12.35 -22.25 5.96
CA ILE A 132 10.94 -22.60 5.86
C ILE A 132 10.50 -22.54 4.39
N ALA A 133 10.81 -21.46 3.69
CA ALA A 133 10.47 -21.30 2.26
C ALA A 133 11.10 -22.41 1.42
N LEU A 134 12.40 -22.69 1.63
CA LEU A 134 13.11 -23.75 0.91
C LEU A 134 12.53 -25.14 1.19
N ARG A 135 12.24 -25.45 2.45
CA ARG A 135 11.73 -26.76 2.87
C ARG A 135 10.30 -26.99 2.42
N ALA A 136 9.47 -25.96 2.47
CA ALA A 136 8.09 -25.97 2.00
C ALA A 136 7.98 -25.87 0.47
N ARG A 137 9.10 -25.72 -0.25
CA ARG A 137 9.16 -25.44 -1.69
C ARG A 137 8.32 -24.21 -2.09
N MET A 138 8.20 -23.25 -1.20
CA MET A 138 7.48 -22.00 -1.45
C MET A 138 8.30 -21.11 -2.36
N GLY A 139 7.76 -20.80 -3.53
CA GLY A 139 8.39 -19.84 -4.46
C GLY A 139 8.10 -18.38 -4.10
N VAL A 140 7.07 -18.13 -3.29
CA VAL A 140 6.58 -16.78 -2.95
C VAL A 140 6.33 -16.69 -1.44
N LEU A 141 6.89 -15.63 -0.82
CA LEU A 141 6.72 -15.29 0.60
C LEU A 141 5.93 -13.98 0.73
N SER A 142 4.65 -14.00 0.35
CA SER A 142 3.80 -12.82 0.43
C SER A 142 2.51 -13.13 1.17
N VAL A 143 2.03 -12.14 1.93
CA VAL A 143 0.73 -12.15 2.63
C VAL A 143 -0.39 -11.51 1.81
N ALA A 144 -0.06 -10.82 0.71
CA ALA A 144 -0.98 -10.14 -0.21
C ALA A 144 -1.97 -9.18 0.50
N ASN A 145 -1.55 -8.48 1.56
CA ASN A 145 -2.41 -7.79 2.52
C ASN A 145 -2.54 -6.28 2.31
N THR A 146 -1.92 -5.69 1.28
CA THR A 146 -1.77 -4.23 1.19
C THR A 146 -2.87 -3.58 0.36
N SER A 147 -3.02 -3.94 -0.92
CA SER A 147 -3.97 -3.27 -1.82
C SER A 147 -4.77 -4.26 -2.65
N VAL A 148 -5.77 -3.76 -3.35
CA VAL A 148 -6.53 -4.48 -4.37
C VAL A 148 -6.69 -3.58 -5.59
N ILE A 149 -6.41 -4.13 -6.76
CA ILE A 149 -6.60 -3.44 -8.04
C ILE A 149 -7.49 -4.27 -8.96
N TRP A 150 -8.33 -3.59 -9.74
CA TRP A 150 -9.03 -4.18 -10.86
C TRP A 150 -8.21 -3.93 -12.11
N TRP A 151 -7.83 -4.99 -12.79
CA TRP A 151 -7.04 -4.89 -14.02
C TRP A 151 -7.60 -5.79 -15.11
N GLY A 152 -7.64 -5.24 -16.30
CA GLY A 152 -8.07 -5.90 -17.52
C GLY A 152 -7.79 -4.98 -18.70
N ARG A 153 -8.10 -5.39 -19.91
CA ARG A 153 -7.88 -4.57 -21.11
C ARG A 153 -8.63 -3.25 -20.96
N GLY A 154 -7.94 -2.15 -21.18
CA GLY A 154 -8.48 -0.80 -21.09
C GLY A 154 -9.59 -0.54 -22.10
N LEU A 155 -10.29 0.54 -21.87
CA LEU A 155 -11.20 1.12 -22.86
C LEU A 155 -10.40 1.34 -24.13
N GLY A 156 -10.82 0.91 -25.27
CA GLY A 156 -10.22 1.25 -26.57
C GLY A 156 -10.45 2.73 -26.91
N LEU A 157 -10.04 3.63 -26.02
CA LEU A 157 -10.20 5.08 -26.13
C LEU A 157 -9.10 5.75 -26.97
N ASP A 158 -8.21 4.95 -27.55
CA ASP A 158 -7.19 5.45 -28.50
C ASP A 158 -7.82 6.18 -29.72
N GLU A 159 -9.15 6.11 -29.86
CA GLU A 159 -9.92 6.73 -30.93
C GLU A 159 -10.75 7.95 -30.46
N LEU A 160 -10.73 8.31 -29.16
CA LEU A 160 -11.48 9.47 -28.65
C LEU A 160 -10.60 10.74 -28.65
N GLU A 161 -11.12 11.82 -29.23
CA GLU A 161 -10.51 13.14 -29.17
C GLU A 161 -10.63 13.69 -27.73
N GLU A 162 -9.72 14.58 -27.31
CA GLU A 162 -9.63 15.12 -25.93
C GLU A 162 -10.94 15.77 -25.43
N ASP A 163 -11.73 16.36 -26.33
CA ASP A 163 -13.03 16.96 -26.03
C ASP A 163 -14.12 15.92 -25.72
N GLN A 164 -13.94 14.68 -26.14
CA GLN A 164 -14.86 13.57 -25.85
C GLN A 164 -14.59 12.96 -24.45
N VAL A 165 -13.42 13.16 -23.88
CA VAL A 165 -13.06 12.66 -22.53
C VAL A 165 -13.95 13.31 -21.46
N GLU A 166 -14.36 14.59 -21.61
CA GLU A 166 -15.32 15.23 -20.71
C GLU A 166 -16.70 14.56 -20.74
N HIS A 167 -17.10 13.98 -21.87
CA HIS A 167 -18.36 13.26 -21.98
C HIS A 167 -18.30 11.81 -21.47
N VAL A 168 -17.11 11.23 -21.38
CA VAL A 168 -16.88 9.85 -20.93
C VAL A 168 -16.85 9.74 -19.40
N LEU A 169 -16.72 10.84 -18.66
CA LEU A 169 -16.75 10.85 -17.19
C LEU A 169 -18.04 10.20 -16.59
N GLY A 170 -19.11 10.12 -17.36
CA GLY A 170 -20.35 9.43 -16.99
C GLY A 170 -20.55 8.02 -17.56
N ALA A 171 -19.68 7.56 -18.44
CA ALA A 171 -19.86 6.30 -19.16
C ALA A 171 -19.15 5.13 -18.48
N SER A 172 -19.65 4.70 -17.32
CA SER A 172 -19.17 3.45 -16.70
C SER A 172 -19.44 2.19 -17.54
N GLU A 173 -20.21 2.29 -18.61
CA GLU A 173 -20.50 1.20 -19.55
C GLU A 173 -19.40 0.97 -20.60
N MET A 174 -18.48 1.89 -20.76
CA MET A 174 -17.35 1.76 -21.73
C MET A 174 -16.16 0.97 -21.21
N LEU A 175 -16.25 0.34 -20.04
CA LEU A 175 -15.28 -0.67 -19.63
C LEU A 175 -15.33 -1.82 -20.61
N SER A 176 -14.20 -2.13 -21.24
CA SER A 176 -14.10 -3.04 -22.37
C SER A 176 -14.84 -4.37 -22.18
N ASN A 177 -15.46 -4.88 -23.23
CA ASN A 177 -16.08 -6.22 -23.27
C ASN A 177 -15.07 -7.38 -23.19
N ASP A 178 -13.86 -7.12 -22.70
CA ASP A 178 -12.80 -8.12 -22.65
C ASP A 178 -13.00 -9.11 -21.49
N PRO A 179 -13.02 -10.40 -21.76
CA PRO A 179 -13.24 -11.44 -20.77
C PRO A 179 -12.03 -11.73 -19.86
N ASP A 180 -10.95 -10.94 -19.90
CA ASP A 180 -9.72 -11.17 -19.10
C ASP A 180 -9.54 -10.19 -17.94
N GLN A 181 -10.62 -9.58 -17.46
CA GLN A 181 -10.57 -8.70 -16.29
C GLN A 181 -10.48 -9.51 -14.99
N ARG A 182 -9.71 -9.00 -14.02
CA ARG A 182 -9.44 -9.71 -12.77
C ARG A 182 -9.15 -8.79 -11.58
N LEU A 183 -9.56 -9.22 -10.39
CA LEU A 183 -9.16 -8.58 -9.14
C LEU A 183 -7.84 -9.16 -8.67
N LEU A 184 -6.88 -8.28 -8.39
CA LEU A 184 -5.54 -8.61 -7.95
C LEU A 184 -5.31 -8.03 -6.56
N ALA A 185 -5.04 -8.88 -5.56
CA ALA A 185 -4.55 -8.46 -4.25
C ALA A 185 -3.03 -8.37 -4.27
N THR A 186 -2.47 -7.27 -3.79
CA THR A 186 -1.05 -6.92 -3.93
C THR A 186 -0.37 -6.71 -2.58
N CYS A 187 0.94 -6.92 -2.57
CA CYS A 187 1.87 -6.61 -1.49
C CYS A 187 3.28 -6.55 -2.07
N GLU A 188 4.20 -5.79 -1.46
CA GLU A 188 5.56 -5.58 -1.98
C GLU A 188 6.39 -6.86 -2.02
N SER A 189 6.01 -7.89 -1.27
CA SER A 189 6.78 -9.13 -1.08
C SER A 189 6.45 -10.27 -2.06
N GLY A 190 5.69 -10.02 -3.12
CA GLY A 190 5.34 -11.07 -4.09
C GLY A 190 4.62 -10.59 -5.33
N PRO A 191 4.26 -11.53 -6.22
CA PRO A 191 3.37 -11.25 -7.34
C PRO A 191 1.95 -10.98 -6.83
N PRO A 192 1.07 -10.39 -7.65
CA PRO A 192 -0.31 -10.22 -7.27
C PRO A 192 -1.04 -11.56 -7.13
N LEU A 193 -2.01 -11.59 -6.22
CA LEU A 193 -2.86 -12.76 -5.99
C LEU A 193 -4.24 -12.53 -6.60
N GLU A 194 -4.62 -13.35 -7.54
CA GLU A 194 -5.93 -13.26 -8.20
C GLU A 194 -7.06 -13.76 -7.31
N VAL A 195 -8.16 -13.03 -7.32
CA VAL A 195 -9.35 -13.26 -6.49
C VAL A 195 -10.61 -13.22 -7.33
N GLN A 196 -11.50 -14.18 -7.11
CA GLN A 196 -12.80 -14.30 -7.80
C GLN A 196 -13.88 -13.44 -7.12
N LEU A 197 -14.55 -12.58 -7.87
CA LEU A 197 -15.73 -11.86 -7.43
C LEU A 197 -17.02 -12.60 -7.79
N PRO A 198 -18.10 -12.46 -7.01
CA PRO A 198 -18.19 -11.73 -5.76
C PRO A 198 -17.78 -12.55 -4.52
N SER A 199 -17.36 -13.81 -4.70
CA SER A 199 -17.09 -14.77 -3.63
C SER A 199 -15.84 -14.47 -2.80
N LEU A 200 -14.95 -13.60 -3.27
CA LEU A 200 -13.62 -13.31 -2.73
C LEU A 200 -12.73 -14.57 -2.58
N GLN A 201 -13.00 -15.59 -3.38
CA GLN A 201 -12.22 -16.82 -3.37
C GLN A 201 -10.87 -16.58 -4.04
N THR A 202 -9.79 -17.01 -3.38
CA THR A 202 -8.44 -16.98 -3.95
C THR A 202 -8.35 -17.95 -5.12
N ILE A 203 -7.85 -17.48 -6.26
CA ILE A 203 -7.57 -18.29 -7.44
C ILE A 203 -6.12 -18.79 -7.42
N GLY A 204 -5.17 -17.88 -7.21
CA GLY A 204 -3.75 -18.19 -7.17
C GLY A 204 -2.88 -16.99 -7.51
N TRP A 205 -1.55 -17.20 -7.53
CA TRP A 205 -0.61 -16.15 -7.92
C TRP A 205 -0.71 -15.85 -9.41
N ASP A 206 -1.01 -14.61 -9.74
CA ASP A 206 -0.89 -14.12 -11.10
C ASP A 206 0.57 -13.72 -11.35
N ARG A 207 1.26 -14.51 -12.17
CA ARG A 207 2.66 -14.24 -12.50
C ARG A 207 2.81 -13.24 -13.66
N LEU A 208 1.73 -12.56 -14.03
CA LEU A 208 1.70 -11.57 -15.11
C LEU A 208 2.39 -12.12 -16.36
N LYS A 209 1.93 -13.28 -16.85
CA LYS A 209 2.51 -13.93 -18.03
C LYS A 209 2.19 -13.16 -19.31
N ASP A 210 3.22 -12.95 -20.12
CA ASP A 210 3.06 -12.46 -21.48
C ASP A 210 2.35 -13.53 -22.34
N PRO A 211 1.17 -13.25 -22.89
CA PRO A 211 0.39 -14.25 -23.63
C PRO A 211 1.04 -14.67 -24.96
N PHE A 212 1.96 -13.86 -25.49
CA PHE A 212 2.64 -14.14 -26.76
C PHE A 212 3.89 -15.00 -26.58
N THR A 213 4.60 -14.84 -25.47
CA THR A 213 5.82 -15.61 -25.19
C THR A 213 5.59 -16.71 -24.15
N GLY A 214 4.52 -16.66 -23.37
CA GLY A 214 4.25 -17.56 -22.24
C GLY A 214 5.16 -17.34 -21.04
N GLU A 215 6.08 -16.37 -21.11
CA GLU A 215 7.04 -16.07 -20.05
C GLU A 215 6.40 -15.22 -18.96
N SER A 216 6.62 -15.58 -17.71
CA SER A 216 6.22 -14.73 -16.57
C SER A 216 7.18 -13.56 -16.40
N LEU A 217 6.74 -12.56 -15.63
CA LEU A 217 7.59 -11.42 -15.29
C LEU A 217 8.92 -11.86 -14.64
N ALA A 218 8.96 -13.00 -13.95
CA ALA A 218 10.15 -13.55 -13.31
C ALA A 218 11.04 -14.41 -14.24
N GLU A 219 10.49 -15.02 -15.28
CA GLU A 219 11.13 -16.13 -16.00
C GLU A 219 11.96 -15.72 -17.22
N ARG A 220 11.85 -14.49 -17.74
CA ARG A 220 12.54 -14.04 -18.95
C ARG A 220 14.04 -13.82 -18.74
N ARG A 221 14.76 -14.82 -18.19
CA ARG A 221 16.22 -14.76 -18.05
C ARG A 221 16.93 -15.56 -19.13
N GLY A 222 18.01 -14.96 -19.65
CA GLY A 222 18.90 -15.64 -20.57
C GLY A 222 19.47 -16.96 -19.97
N ARG A 223 19.60 -17.98 -20.81
CA ARG A 223 20.06 -19.35 -20.47
C ARG A 223 21.39 -19.42 -19.68
N TRP A 224 22.16 -18.33 -19.62
CA TRP A 224 23.53 -18.30 -19.08
C TRP A 224 23.61 -17.95 -17.57
N GLU A 225 22.50 -17.62 -16.91
CA GLU A 225 22.51 -17.19 -15.49
C GLU A 225 21.97 -18.26 -14.53
N TRP A 226 22.08 -19.55 -14.88
CA TRP A 226 21.61 -20.67 -14.06
C TRP A 226 22.16 -20.68 -12.62
N TRP A 227 23.36 -20.14 -12.40
CA TRP A 227 23.99 -20.04 -11.08
C TRP A 227 23.34 -19.00 -10.16
N LYS A 228 22.65 -18.00 -10.71
CA LYS A 228 21.82 -17.05 -9.93
C LYS A 228 20.53 -17.70 -9.39
N ARG A 229 20.17 -18.87 -9.87
CA ARG A 229 18.99 -19.63 -9.43
C ARG A 229 19.08 -20.15 -8.00
N PHE A 230 20.24 -20.14 -7.38
CA PHE A 230 20.47 -20.69 -6.04
C PHE A 230 20.67 -19.63 -4.94
N GLY A 231 20.48 -18.34 -5.24
CA GLY A 231 20.69 -17.25 -4.29
C GLY A 231 19.41 -16.70 -3.63
N LEU A 232 19.61 -15.85 -2.61
CA LEU A 232 18.54 -15.09 -1.92
C LEU A 232 17.78 -14.17 -2.89
N SER A 233 18.39 -13.73 -3.97
CA SER A 233 17.76 -12.94 -5.04
C SER A 233 16.56 -13.63 -5.69
N ARG A 234 16.50 -14.97 -5.69
CA ARG A 234 15.38 -15.71 -6.25
C ARG A 234 14.07 -15.44 -5.50
N VAL A 235 14.13 -15.25 -4.19
CA VAL A 235 12.94 -14.97 -3.37
C VAL A 235 12.31 -13.62 -3.76
N GLN A 236 13.12 -12.71 -4.30
CA GLN A 236 12.69 -11.36 -4.70
C GLN A 236 12.35 -11.24 -6.20
N GLU A 237 12.50 -12.31 -6.98
CA GLU A 237 12.26 -12.26 -8.44
C GLU A 237 10.82 -11.90 -8.79
N ASP A 238 9.86 -12.35 -7.97
CA ASP A 238 8.43 -12.09 -8.13
C ASP A 238 7.95 -10.86 -7.33
N TRP A 239 8.83 -10.16 -6.60
CA TRP A 239 8.44 -8.96 -5.86
C TRP A 239 8.01 -7.86 -6.82
N MET A 240 6.95 -7.16 -6.47
CA MET A 240 6.47 -5.98 -7.18
C MET A 240 5.92 -4.97 -6.19
N THR A 241 5.71 -3.74 -6.62
CA THR A 241 5.03 -2.73 -5.81
C THR A 241 3.63 -3.18 -5.40
N ALA A 242 3.19 -2.80 -4.20
CA ALA A 242 1.80 -2.97 -3.78
C ALA A 242 0.84 -2.00 -4.48
N HIS A 243 1.39 -0.94 -5.09
CA HIS A 243 0.65 0.13 -5.76
C HIS A 243 0.97 0.20 -7.28
N PRO A 244 0.75 -0.88 -8.05
CA PRO A 244 0.90 -0.77 -9.50
C PRO A 244 -0.12 0.23 -10.06
N ARG A 245 0.24 0.94 -11.12
CA ARG A 245 -0.60 1.96 -11.75
C ARG A 245 -1.22 1.40 -13.02
N VAL A 246 -2.54 1.42 -13.07
CA VAL A 246 -3.29 1.12 -14.29
C VAL A 246 -3.59 2.44 -14.99
N ASP A 247 -3.17 2.57 -16.24
CA ASP A 247 -3.55 3.71 -17.05
C ASP A 247 -5.06 3.62 -17.35
N PRO A 248 -5.85 4.61 -16.95
CA PRO A 248 -7.30 4.52 -17.11
C PRO A 248 -7.77 4.60 -18.57
N LEU A 249 -6.92 5.04 -19.50
CA LEU A 249 -7.29 5.16 -20.91
C LEU A 249 -6.87 3.97 -21.75
N ASP A 250 -5.60 3.53 -21.65
CA ASP A 250 -5.08 2.46 -22.48
C ASP A 250 -5.02 1.10 -21.77
N GLY A 251 -5.28 1.07 -20.43
CA GLY A 251 -5.26 -0.15 -19.61
C GLY A 251 -3.87 -0.72 -19.33
N SER A 252 -2.82 -0.02 -19.70
CA SER A 252 -1.43 -0.44 -19.40
C SER A 252 -1.19 -0.52 -17.91
N LEU A 253 -0.53 -1.58 -17.46
CA LEU A 253 -0.10 -1.78 -16.07
C LEU A 253 1.36 -1.39 -15.94
N LEU A 254 1.61 -0.34 -15.15
CA LEU A 254 2.93 0.12 -14.80
C LEU A 254 3.29 -0.39 -13.42
N LEU A 255 4.48 -0.91 -13.25
CA LEU A 255 4.94 -1.44 -11.98
C LEU A 255 6.47 -1.36 -11.85
N TYR A 256 6.95 -1.39 -10.63
CA TYR A 256 8.36 -1.64 -10.32
C TYR A 256 8.51 -2.80 -9.32
N SER A 257 9.68 -3.38 -9.28
CA SER A 257 10.10 -4.33 -8.26
C SER A 257 11.38 -3.86 -7.57
N THR A 258 11.50 -4.18 -6.28
CA THR A 258 12.71 -3.86 -5.51
C THR A 258 13.59 -5.09 -5.34
N GLN A 259 14.90 -4.90 -5.38
CA GLN A 259 15.91 -5.94 -5.19
C GLN A 259 16.85 -5.50 -4.05
N MET A 260 16.84 -6.24 -2.95
CA MET A 260 17.67 -5.91 -1.79
C MET A 260 19.15 -6.31 -2.02
N PHE A 261 19.39 -7.41 -2.74
CA PHE A 261 20.69 -8.06 -2.85
C PHE A 261 21.41 -7.81 -4.18
N ASP A 262 20.68 -7.45 -5.23
CA ASP A 262 21.22 -7.29 -6.58
C ASP A 262 20.96 -5.88 -7.12
N ALA A 263 22.03 -5.16 -7.49
CA ALA A 263 21.90 -3.92 -8.24
C ALA A 263 21.62 -4.23 -9.74
N PRO A 264 20.87 -3.39 -10.44
CA PRO A 264 20.14 -2.22 -9.94
C PRO A 264 18.99 -2.63 -9.02
N HIS A 265 18.85 -1.89 -7.90
CA HIS A 265 17.92 -2.25 -6.82
C HIS A 265 16.45 -1.99 -7.14
N VAL A 266 16.15 -1.25 -8.19
CA VAL A 266 14.80 -1.05 -8.72
C VAL A 266 14.74 -1.51 -10.17
N ARG A 267 13.69 -2.23 -10.52
CA ARG A 267 13.44 -2.71 -11.88
C ARG A 267 12.04 -2.32 -12.30
N TYR A 268 11.94 -1.63 -13.40
CA TYR A 268 10.69 -1.10 -13.94
C TYR A 268 10.12 -1.99 -15.04
N SER A 269 8.79 -2.10 -15.09
CA SER A 269 8.10 -2.87 -16.12
C SER A 269 6.81 -2.18 -16.57
N VAL A 270 6.46 -2.36 -17.84
CA VAL A 270 5.18 -1.96 -18.42
C VAL A 270 4.58 -3.16 -19.13
N ILE A 271 3.33 -3.45 -18.80
CA ILE A 271 2.52 -4.48 -19.44
C ILE A 271 1.36 -3.75 -20.12
N ASP A 272 1.23 -3.91 -21.42
CA ASP A 272 0.15 -3.28 -22.17
C ASP A 272 -1.22 -3.95 -21.89
N ARG A 273 -2.29 -3.37 -22.41
CA ARG A 273 -3.65 -3.90 -22.26
C ARG A 273 -3.82 -5.34 -22.77
N THR A 274 -2.94 -5.81 -23.67
CA THR A 274 -3.00 -7.18 -24.20
C THR A 274 -2.29 -8.17 -23.30
N GLY A 275 -1.64 -7.70 -22.22
CA GLY A 275 -0.81 -8.51 -21.33
C GLY A 275 0.64 -8.65 -21.81
N ARG A 276 1.02 -8.01 -22.91
CA ARG A 276 2.38 -8.06 -23.46
C ARG A 276 3.34 -7.23 -22.62
N HIS A 277 4.52 -7.78 -22.35
CA HIS A 277 5.59 -7.06 -21.67
C HIS A 277 6.28 -6.08 -22.64
N VAL A 278 5.85 -4.82 -22.64
CA VAL A 278 6.46 -3.75 -23.47
C VAL A 278 7.81 -3.33 -22.91
N ILE A 279 7.88 -3.13 -21.58
CA ILE A 279 9.13 -2.96 -20.83
C ILE A 279 9.20 -4.08 -19.80
N TRP A 280 10.33 -4.78 -19.78
CA TRP A 280 10.52 -5.90 -18.89
C TRP A 280 11.72 -5.69 -17.96
N LYS A 281 11.44 -5.45 -16.68
CA LYS A 281 12.43 -5.35 -15.59
C LYS A 281 13.67 -4.51 -15.95
N GLU A 282 13.46 -3.39 -16.62
CA GLU A 282 14.54 -2.46 -16.91
C GLU A 282 15.10 -1.89 -15.61
N GLY A 283 16.42 -1.96 -15.48
CA GLY A 283 17.11 -1.58 -14.24
C GLY A 283 17.24 -0.07 -14.09
N ILE A 284 16.73 0.46 -12.97
CA ILE A 284 16.89 1.87 -12.61
C ILE A 284 17.84 1.97 -11.41
N ASP A 285 18.95 2.69 -11.61
CA ASP A 285 19.88 2.92 -10.52
C ASP A 285 19.31 3.95 -9.52
N VAL A 286 19.15 3.51 -8.28
CA VAL A 286 18.71 4.34 -7.15
C VAL A 286 19.79 4.43 -6.05
N GLY A 287 20.99 4.00 -6.37
CA GLY A 287 22.14 3.92 -5.46
C GLY A 287 22.01 2.73 -4.51
N ARG A 288 21.46 2.92 -3.31
CA ARG A 288 21.24 1.83 -2.33
C ARG A 288 19.84 1.26 -2.43
N ALA A 289 19.65 0.02 -2.01
CA ALA A 289 18.33 -0.57 -1.87
C ALA A 289 17.44 0.27 -0.94
N LYS A 290 16.19 0.48 -1.37
CA LYS A 290 15.21 1.36 -0.71
C LYS A 290 13.97 0.59 -0.29
N MET A 291 13.35 1.04 0.79
CA MET A 291 11.97 0.71 1.10
C MET A 291 11.07 1.70 0.33
N MET A 292 10.85 1.39 -0.94
CA MET A 292 9.98 2.18 -1.80
C MET A 292 8.56 1.60 -1.72
N HIS A 293 7.58 2.42 -1.34
CA HIS A 293 6.21 1.96 -1.14
C HIS A 293 5.33 2.25 -2.36
N ASP A 294 5.37 3.49 -2.87
CA ASP A 294 4.55 3.95 -3.99
C ASP A 294 5.41 4.66 -5.04
N PHE A 295 4.81 4.96 -6.18
CA PHE A 295 5.38 5.76 -7.26
C PHE A 295 4.25 6.50 -7.99
N ALA A 296 4.61 7.51 -8.79
CA ALA A 296 3.63 8.21 -9.60
C ALA A 296 3.87 7.96 -11.10
N ALA A 297 2.82 8.14 -11.88
CA ALA A 297 2.90 8.12 -13.34
C ALA A 297 1.98 9.19 -13.93
N THR A 298 2.44 9.79 -15.02
CA THR A 298 1.64 10.61 -15.92
C THR A 298 1.29 9.75 -17.14
N ARG A 299 0.65 10.30 -18.13
CA ARG A 299 0.39 9.57 -19.39
C ARG A 299 1.67 9.23 -20.15
N THR A 300 2.70 10.02 -20.01
CA THR A 300 3.95 9.87 -20.79
C THR A 300 5.16 9.50 -19.94
N HIS A 301 5.16 9.80 -18.63
CA HIS A 301 6.31 9.62 -17.77
C HIS A 301 5.99 8.79 -16.52
N THR A 302 7.03 8.21 -15.97
CA THR A 302 7.05 7.55 -14.65
C THR A 302 7.93 8.33 -13.69
N ILE A 303 7.51 8.44 -12.43
CA ILE A 303 8.20 9.14 -11.35
C ILE A 303 8.49 8.13 -10.25
N LEU A 304 9.73 7.68 -10.10
CA LEU A 304 10.14 6.84 -8.97
C LEU A 304 10.59 7.72 -7.80
N LEU A 305 10.15 7.32 -6.62
CA LEU A 305 10.40 8.02 -5.36
C LEU A 305 11.66 7.45 -4.69
N ASN A 306 12.86 7.90 -5.11
CA ASN A 306 14.12 7.49 -4.50
C ASN A 306 14.35 8.26 -3.19
N LEU A 307 13.52 7.97 -2.19
CA LEU A 307 13.52 8.65 -0.89
C LEU A 307 14.51 8.00 0.10
N PRO A 308 14.88 8.69 1.18
CA PRO A 308 15.94 8.26 2.09
C PRO A 308 15.58 7.11 3.04
N LEU A 309 14.45 6.41 2.86
CA LEU A 309 14.14 5.19 3.62
C LEU A 309 14.85 3.98 2.97
N THR A 310 16.00 3.61 3.53
CA THR A 310 16.83 2.51 3.02
C THR A 310 16.37 1.16 3.57
N LEU A 311 16.48 0.12 2.74
CA LEU A 311 16.27 -1.29 3.11
C LEU A 311 17.51 -2.05 2.65
N SER A 312 18.56 -2.03 3.45
CA SER A 312 19.86 -2.55 3.00
C SER A 312 20.58 -3.32 4.10
N PRO A 313 21.11 -4.53 3.80
CA PRO A 313 21.99 -5.25 4.71
C PRO A 313 23.24 -4.44 5.12
N HIS A 314 23.68 -3.50 4.27
CA HIS A 314 24.80 -2.61 4.55
C HIS A 314 24.56 -1.75 5.80
N ASN A 315 23.31 -1.40 6.12
CA ASN A 315 22.94 -0.64 7.31
C ASN A 315 23.45 -1.30 8.61
N LEU A 316 23.44 -2.63 8.66
CA LEU A 316 23.89 -3.41 9.83
C LEU A 316 25.40 -3.34 10.07
N PHE A 317 26.17 -2.98 9.05
CA PHE A 317 27.63 -2.84 9.09
C PHE A 317 28.11 -1.39 9.15
N SER A 318 27.17 -0.44 9.19
CA SER A 318 27.50 0.99 9.34
C SER A 318 28.10 1.29 10.73
N ARG A 319 28.72 2.46 10.89
CA ARG A 319 29.31 2.88 12.17
C ARG A 319 28.74 4.23 12.59
N PRO A 320 27.87 4.28 13.63
CA PRO A 320 27.31 3.14 14.39
C PRO A 320 26.35 2.29 13.51
N PRO A 321 26.12 1.01 13.85
CA PRO A 321 25.13 0.16 13.17
C PRO A 321 23.73 0.75 13.28
N VAL A 322 22.98 0.71 12.16
CA VAL A 322 21.58 1.15 12.12
C VAL A 322 20.68 -0.01 11.68
N PRO A 323 19.37 0.05 11.94
CA PRO A 323 18.42 -0.98 11.53
C PRO A 323 18.48 -1.29 10.04
N LEU A 324 18.02 -2.48 9.64
CA LEU A 324 17.95 -2.90 8.24
C LEU A 324 17.09 -1.94 7.41
N ILE A 325 15.94 -1.52 7.97
CA ILE A 325 15.13 -0.42 7.44
C ILE A 325 15.50 0.83 8.25
N HIS A 326 16.04 1.83 7.58
CA HIS A 326 16.55 3.04 8.22
C HIS A 326 16.26 4.30 7.39
N PHE A 327 15.77 5.35 8.05
CA PHE A 327 15.60 6.65 7.44
C PHE A 327 16.92 7.44 7.55
N ASP A 328 17.68 7.49 6.45
CA ASP A 328 19.01 8.11 6.37
C ASP A 328 18.89 9.60 6.02
N ARG A 329 18.90 10.44 7.05
CA ARG A 329 18.78 11.90 6.91
C ARG A 329 19.94 12.58 6.20
N THR A 330 21.02 11.84 5.90
CA THR A 330 22.15 12.39 5.11
C THR A 330 21.89 12.31 3.61
N LEU A 331 20.86 11.59 3.18
CA LEU A 331 20.45 11.44 1.80
C LEU A 331 19.35 12.47 1.46
N PRO A 332 19.38 13.08 0.28
CA PRO A 332 18.28 13.92 -0.21
C PRO A 332 17.06 13.07 -0.59
N SER A 333 15.92 13.72 -0.72
CA SER A 333 14.78 13.15 -1.46
C SER A 333 15.03 13.32 -2.95
N GLU A 334 15.08 12.24 -3.69
CA GLU A 334 15.30 12.27 -5.14
C GLU A 334 14.08 11.70 -5.87
N PHE A 335 13.70 12.38 -6.96
CA PHE A 335 12.65 11.95 -7.87
C PHE A 335 13.30 11.59 -9.20
N VAL A 336 13.13 10.36 -9.65
CA VAL A 336 13.69 9.85 -10.90
C VAL A 336 12.58 9.81 -11.93
N ILE A 337 12.61 10.68 -12.92
CA ILE A 337 11.56 10.85 -13.93
C ILE A 337 12.09 10.38 -15.28
N PHE A 338 11.30 9.58 -16.00
CA PHE A 338 11.66 9.08 -17.33
C PHE A 338 10.41 8.79 -18.17
N PRO A 339 10.52 8.85 -19.50
CA PRO A 339 9.44 8.42 -20.38
C PRO A 339 9.10 6.94 -20.16
N ARG A 340 7.80 6.60 -20.04
CA ARG A 340 7.33 5.24 -19.69
C ARG A 340 7.97 4.13 -20.49
N LEU A 341 8.16 4.36 -21.80
CA LEU A 341 8.66 3.38 -22.76
C LEU A 341 10.15 3.53 -23.06
N GLN A 342 10.83 4.51 -22.43
CA GLN A 342 12.25 4.77 -22.62
C GLN A 342 12.93 5.07 -21.27
N PRO A 343 12.95 4.11 -20.34
CA PRO A 343 13.43 4.30 -18.98
C PRO A 343 14.93 4.65 -18.88
N GLN A 344 15.69 4.44 -19.96
CA GLN A 344 17.10 4.86 -20.07
C GLN A 344 17.29 6.38 -20.14
N HIS A 345 16.26 7.15 -20.54
CA HIS A 345 16.30 8.61 -20.64
C HIS A 345 15.81 9.28 -19.33
N LEU A 346 16.39 8.88 -18.21
CA LEU A 346 16.00 9.37 -16.91
C LEU A 346 16.61 10.75 -16.57
N ILE A 347 15.82 11.56 -15.85
CA ILE A 347 16.21 12.82 -15.26
C ILE A 347 16.04 12.71 -13.75
N ARG A 348 17.01 13.26 -12.99
CA ARG A 348 17.00 13.24 -11.52
C ARG A 348 16.73 14.61 -10.97
N PHE A 349 15.72 14.72 -10.14
CA PHE A 349 15.36 15.95 -9.43
C PHE A 349 15.61 15.74 -7.94
N ARG A 350 16.34 16.65 -7.30
CA ARG A 350 16.73 16.53 -5.90
C ARG A 350 16.10 17.63 -5.06
N ASP A 351 15.43 17.21 -4.00
CA ASP A 351 15.12 18.07 -2.86
C ASP A 351 16.12 17.76 -1.74
N PRO A 352 16.92 18.74 -1.30
CA PRO A 352 17.91 18.51 -0.26
C PRO A 352 17.28 18.12 1.09
N GLU A 353 16.00 18.42 1.29
CA GLU A 353 15.29 18.06 2.52
C GLU A 353 14.84 16.57 2.48
N PRO A 354 15.35 15.74 3.42
CA PRO A 354 14.91 14.36 3.56
C PRO A 354 13.41 14.29 3.86
N SER A 355 12.69 13.49 3.11
CA SER A 355 11.25 13.30 3.30
C SER A 355 10.82 11.89 2.96
N LEU A 356 9.64 11.51 3.43
CA LEU A 356 8.97 10.27 3.13
C LEU A 356 7.64 10.59 2.46
N ILE A 357 7.28 9.83 1.43
CA ILE A 357 5.96 9.85 0.79
C ILE A 357 5.50 8.40 0.79
N PHE A 358 4.42 8.11 1.53
CA PHE A 358 3.78 6.80 1.46
C PHE A 358 2.92 6.71 0.21
N HIS A 359 2.02 7.68 0.00
CA HIS A 359 1.09 7.63 -1.11
C HIS A 359 1.22 8.84 -2.01
N THR A 360 1.18 8.61 -3.32
CA THR A 360 1.00 9.65 -4.33
C THR A 360 -0.48 9.73 -4.72
N ALA A 361 -1.01 10.95 -4.80
CA ALA A 361 -2.40 11.15 -5.17
C ALA A 361 -2.59 11.10 -6.69
N ASN A 362 -1.79 11.88 -7.43
CA ASN A 362 -1.85 11.98 -8.89
C ASN A 362 -0.57 12.58 -9.46
N ALA A 363 -0.37 12.43 -10.78
CA ALA A 363 0.65 13.15 -11.53
C ALA A 363 0.15 13.38 -12.96
N TRP A 364 0.63 14.48 -13.59
CA TRP A 364 0.23 14.83 -14.95
C TRP A 364 1.29 15.63 -15.68
N ASP A 365 1.26 15.58 -17.00
CA ASP A 365 2.12 16.32 -17.89
C ASP A 365 1.56 17.74 -18.12
N GLU A 366 2.45 18.74 -18.28
CA GLU A 366 2.11 20.12 -18.58
C GLU A 366 2.82 20.55 -19.87
N TYR A 367 2.05 20.92 -20.89
CA TYR A 367 2.54 21.30 -22.21
C TYR A 367 2.38 22.79 -22.46
N ASP A 368 3.21 23.35 -23.33
CA ASP A 368 3.02 24.70 -23.87
C ASP A 368 2.01 24.72 -25.03
N GLY A 369 1.73 25.92 -25.55
CA GLY A 369 0.82 26.09 -26.68
C GLY A 369 1.29 25.44 -28.00
N ASN A 370 2.54 24.97 -28.08
CA ASN A 370 3.10 24.26 -29.21
C ASN A 370 3.13 22.74 -29.01
N GLY A 371 2.59 22.23 -27.89
CA GLY A 371 2.63 20.83 -27.53
C GLY A 371 3.97 20.34 -27.00
N CYS A 372 4.89 21.24 -26.63
CA CYS A 372 6.17 20.85 -26.03
C CYS A 372 6.01 20.67 -24.52
N LEU A 373 6.50 19.54 -23.98
CA LEU A 373 6.45 19.24 -22.56
C LEU A 373 7.27 20.25 -21.77
N GLN A 374 6.62 21.00 -20.88
CA GLN A 374 7.23 22.01 -20.02
C GLN A 374 7.55 21.47 -18.64
N ALA A 375 6.63 20.70 -18.08
CA ALA A 375 6.80 20.19 -16.73
C ALA A 375 6.04 18.88 -16.53
N VAL A 376 6.48 18.13 -15.53
CA VAL A 376 5.73 17.05 -14.91
C VAL A 376 5.29 17.53 -13.53
N ASN A 377 4.01 17.32 -13.22
CA ASN A 377 3.40 17.71 -11.95
C ASN A 377 3.09 16.47 -11.13
N MET A 378 3.18 16.55 -9.79
CA MET A 378 2.87 15.47 -8.89
C MET A 378 2.26 15.97 -7.58
N LEU A 379 1.31 15.21 -7.05
CA LEU A 379 0.76 15.35 -5.70
C LEU A 379 1.13 14.12 -4.88
N GLY A 380 1.68 14.32 -3.68
CA GLY A 380 2.05 13.23 -2.77
C GLY A 380 1.88 13.62 -1.30
N CYS A 381 1.53 12.63 -0.46
CA CYS A 381 1.39 12.81 0.99
C CYS A 381 2.77 12.79 1.64
N ARG A 382 3.31 13.96 1.96
CA ARG A 382 4.68 14.14 2.41
C ARG A 382 4.80 14.21 3.93
N PHE A 383 5.71 13.40 4.47
CA PHE A 383 6.22 13.44 5.85
C PHE A 383 7.66 13.99 5.86
N ARG A 384 8.04 14.67 6.93
CA ARG A 384 9.42 15.12 7.16
C ARG A 384 10.23 14.13 8.01
N SER A 385 9.58 13.09 8.51
CA SER A 385 10.17 12.08 9.39
C SER A 385 9.63 10.69 9.08
N ALA A 386 10.27 9.65 9.63
CA ALA A 386 9.79 8.28 9.58
C ALA A 386 8.99 7.89 10.85
N LYS A 387 8.49 8.85 11.64
CA LYS A 387 7.76 8.57 12.91
C LYS A 387 6.63 7.55 12.73
N LEU A 388 5.86 7.66 11.65
CA LEU A 388 4.75 6.74 11.37
C LEU A 388 5.22 5.29 11.24
N VAL A 389 6.39 5.05 10.63
CA VAL A 389 6.97 3.71 10.47
C VAL A 389 7.26 3.07 11.84
N TYR A 390 7.77 3.85 12.78
CA TYR A 390 8.03 3.37 14.15
C TYR A 390 6.72 3.22 14.94
N ALA A 391 5.82 4.20 14.85
CA ALA A 391 4.54 4.19 15.55
C ALA A 391 3.70 2.97 15.17
N ALA A 392 3.64 2.61 13.88
CA ALA A 392 2.92 1.43 13.39
C ALA A 392 3.43 0.10 13.95
N GLY A 393 4.65 0.06 14.50
CA GLY A 393 5.20 -1.09 15.21
C GLY A 393 5.19 -0.95 16.74
N ALA A 394 4.61 0.12 17.28
CA ALA A 394 4.72 0.49 18.71
C ALA A 394 6.17 0.46 19.20
N ILE A 395 7.11 0.92 18.36
CA ILE A 395 8.54 0.95 18.62
C ILE A 395 8.92 2.34 19.11
N ASP A 396 9.84 2.41 20.05
CA ASP A 396 10.39 3.69 20.51
C ASP A 396 10.98 4.49 19.34
N ILE A 397 10.41 5.67 19.12
CA ILE A 397 10.86 6.55 18.06
C ILE A 397 12.26 7.08 18.42
N PRO A 398 13.28 6.93 17.54
CA PRO A 398 14.61 7.46 17.81
C PRO A 398 14.60 8.95 18.12
N ALA A 399 15.48 9.41 19.04
CA ALA A 399 15.52 10.81 19.48
C ALA A 399 15.68 11.81 18.31
N VAL A 400 16.43 11.43 17.28
CA VAL A 400 16.60 12.21 16.04
C VAL A 400 15.25 12.37 15.34
N GLU A 401 14.50 11.28 15.17
CA GLU A 401 13.18 11.33 14.53
C GLU A 401 12.16 12.09 15.39
N LYS A 402 12.21 11.97 16.71
CA LYS A 402 11.40 12.79 17.63
C LYS A 402 11.64 14.28 17.44
N LYS A 403 12.92 14.69 17.32
CA LYS A 403 13.30 16.07 17.13
C LYS A 403 12.78 16.67 15.81
N PHE A 404 12.97 15.95 14.71
CA PHE A 404 12.53 16.41 13.38
C PHE A 404 11.04 16.20 13.15
N GLY A 405 10.44 15.22 13.83
CA GLY A 405 9.04 14.93 13.75
C GLY A 405 8.16 15.73 14.73
N ALA A 406 8.75 16.63 15.56
CA ALA A 406 7.96 17.53 16.41
C ALA A 406 7.14 18.46 15.51
N GLY A 407 5.80 18.34 15.56
CA GLY A 407 4.90 19.09 14.68
C GLY A 407 4.93 18.68 13.20
N ASP A 408 5.50 17.52 12.88
CA ASP A 408 5.47 16.96 11.52
C ASP A 408 4.07 16.49 11.20
N VAL A 409 3.39 17.24 10.35
CA VAL A 409 2.07 16.94 9.82
C VAL A 409 2.24 16.41 8.41
N VAL A 410 1.75 15.20 8.13
CA VAL A 410 1.67 14.74 6.75
C VAL A 410 0.69 15.62 5.98
N ARG A 411 1.11 16.15 4.84
CA ARG A 411 0.30 17.06 4.03
C ARG A 411 0.34 16.65 2.57
N LEU A 412 -0.73 16.96 1.86
CA LEU A 412 -0.74 16.87 0.40
C LEU A 412 0.19 17.93 -0.15
N GLN A 413 1.33 17.51 -0.69
CA GLN A 413 2.40 18.33 -1.23
C GLN A 413 2.32 18.36 -2.76
N TYR A 414 2.41 19.53 -3.34
CA TYR A 414 2.56 19.74 -4.77
C TYR A 414 4.02 19.81 -5.16
N TYR A 415 4.37 19.18 -6.29
CA TYR A 415 5.67 19.25 -6.95
C TYR A 415 5.49 19.58 -8.44
N ARG A 416 6.34 20.49 -8.97
CA ARG A 416 6.45 20.79 -10.39
C ARG A 416 7.89 20.63 -10.82
N PHE A 417 8.16 19.66 -11.67
CA PHE A 417 9.48 19.31 -12.18
C PHE A 417 9.67 19.93 -13.56
N ASP A 418 10.77 20.68 -13.76
CA ASP A 418 11.08 21.30 -15.05
C ASP A 418 11.59 20.25 -16.07
N MET A 419 10.88 20.09 -17.16
CA MET A 419 11.25 19.17 -18.24
C MET A 419 11.96 19.86 -19.40
N THR A 420 12.24 21.17 -19.30
CA THR A 420 12.93 21.96 -20.35
C THR A 420 14.46 21.89 -20.26
N GLY A 421 14.99 21.13 -19.29
CA GLY A 421 16.43 20.84 -19.17
C GLY A 421 17.14 21.48 -17.99
N SER A 422 16.46 22.27 -17.12
CA SER A 422 17.13 22.85 -15.94
C SER A 422 17.45 21.83 -14.84
N GLY A 423 16.76 20.68 -14.82
CA GLY A 423 16.88 19.65 -13.78
C GLY A 423 16.38 20.13 -12.39
N LYS A 424 15.53 21.15 -12.34
CA LYS A 424 15.07 21.78 -11.10
C LYS A 424 13.62 21.43 -10.77
N ILE A 425 13.34 21.29 -9.47
CA ILE A 425 11.98 21.36 -8.95
C ILE A 425 11.61 22.84 -8.88
N ILE A 426 10.71 23.29 -9.76
CA ILE A 426 10.34 24.70 -9.90
C ILE A 426 9.45 25.13 -8.73
N HIS A 427 8.45 24.29 -8.40
CA HIS A 427 7.55 24.53 -7.28
C HIS A 427 7.49 23.29 -6.39
N THR A 428 7.53 23.51 -5.08
CA THR A 428 7.15 22.53 -4.09
C THR A 428 6.60 23.24 -2.85
N PHE A 429 5.35 22.95 -2.49
CA PHE A 429 4.67 23.50 -1.34
C PHE A 429 3.49 22.63 -0.91
N PRO A 430 3.16 22.59 0.41
CA PRO A 430 1.95 21.92 0.89
C PRO A 430 0.70 22.72 0.51
N LEU A 431 -0.32 22.02 0.02
CA LEU A 431 -1.57 22.66 -0.40
C LEU A 431 -2.39 23.16 0.79
N SER A 432 -2.33 22.48 1.93
CA SER A 432 -3.08 22.83 3.13
C SER A 432 -2.34 22.49 4.41
N ALA A 433 -2.77 23.06 5.52
CA ALA A 433 -2.24 22.78 6.85
C ALA A 433 -2.82 21.50 7.46
N ILE A 434 -3.96 20.99 6.95
CA ILE A 434 -4.61 19.79 7.50
C ILE A 434 -3.74 18.55 7.30
N PRO A 435 -3.75 17.57 8.23
CA PRO A 435 -3.19 16.24 7.94
C PRO A 435 -3.94 15.60 6.79
N PHE A 436 -3.22 14.93 5.86
CA PHE A 436 -3.86 14.35 4.70
C PHE A 436 -3.14 13.07 4.25
N GLU A 437 -3.88 11.96 4.18
CA GLU A 437 -3.40 10.65 3.75
C GLU A 437 -4.51 9.83 3.06
N PHE A 438 -4.14 8.67 2.51
CA PHE A 438 -5.04 7.80 1.74
C PHE A 438 -5.78 8.55 0.63
N PRO A 439 -5.04 9.19 -0.30
CA PRO A 439 -5.64 9.98 -1.36
C PRO A 439 -6.43 9.12 -2.35
N THR A 440 -7.57 9.63 -2.80
CA THR A 440 -8.36 9.07 -3.89
C THR A 440 -8.92 10.17 -4.77
N LEU A 441 -9.18 9.85 -6.02
CA LEU A 441 -9.78 10.74 -7.01
C LEU A 441 -10.65 9.92 -7.97
N PRO A 442 -11.45 10.58 -8.84
CA PRO A 442 -12.18 9.88 -9.88
C PRO A 442 -11.24 9.02 -10.73
N PRO A 443 -11.48 7.70 -10.86
CA PRO A 443 -10.50 6.76 -11.47
C PRO A 443 -10.03 7.15 -12.88
N LEU A 444 -10.93 7.70 -13.70
CA LEU A 444 -10.61 8.11 -15.08
C LEU A 444 -9.69 9.34 -15.16
N LEU A 445 -9.55 10.10 -14.07
CA LEU A 445 -8.66 11.26 -14.00
C LEU A 445 -7.27 10.92 -13.46
N GLY A 446 -7.01 9.66 -13.18
CA GLY A 446 -5.64 9.22 -12.90
C GLY A 446 -4.71 9.57 -14.07
N MET A 447 -3.50 10.04 -13.75
CA MET A 447 -2.46 10.44 -14.72
C MET A 447 -2.81 11.66 -15.58
N SER A 448 -3.88 12.39 -15.23
CA SER A 448 -4.35 13.61 -15.88
C SER A 448 -4.60 14.69 -14.82
N PRO A 449 -4.70 15.98 -15.21
CA PRO A 449 -5.09 17.01 -14.26
C PRO A 449 -6.47 16.70 -13.66
N ALA A 450 -6.54 16.58 -12.35
CA ALA A 450 -7.78 16.42 -11.59
C ALA A 450 -7.97 17.63 -10.69
N ARG A 451 -9.19 18.17 -10.63
CA ARG A 451 -9.53 19.30 -9.79
C ARG A 451 -9.66 18.89 -8.33
N TYR A 452 -10.28 17.74 -8.08
CA TYR A 452 -10.60 17.31 -6.72
C TYR A 452 -9.80 16.06 -6.32
N VAL A 453 -9.21 16.13 -5.13
CA VAL A 453 -8.60 14.98 -4.45
C VAL A 453 -9.30 14.81 -3.10
N TYR A 454 -9.68 13.58 -2.80
CA TYR A 454 -10.28 13.19 -1.54
C TYR A 454 -9.28 12.39 -0.71
N GLY A 455 -9.44 12.38 0.61
CA GLY A 455 -8.59 11.57 1.49
C GLY A 455 -8.99 11.64 2.95
N CYS A 456 -8.26 10.91 3.74
CA CYS A 456 -8.39 10.90 5.19
C CYS A 456 -7.76 12.15 5.79
N THR A 457 -8.46 12.73 6.76
CA THR A 457 -7.94 13.80 7.61
C THR A 457 -8.40 13.59 9.06
N MET A 458 -7.99 14.46 9.96
CA MET A 458 -8.37 14.41 11.36
C MET A 458 -8.90 15.77 11.81
N ARG A 459 -9.87 15.74 12.71
CA ARG A 459 -10.42 16.96 13.34
C ARG A 459 -9.36 17.65 14.19
N SER A 460 -8.58 16.86 14.91
CA SER A 460 -7.45 17.28 15.73
C SER A 460 -6.45 16.14 15.85
N GLY A 461 -5.17 16.46 16.10
CA GLY A 461 -4.12 15.46 16.21
C GLY A 461 -3.41 15.19 14.87
N LEU A 462 -2.55 14.19 14.88
CA LEU A 462 -1.66 13.81 13.78
C LEU A 462 -1.72 12.30 13.56
N PHE A 463 -1.51 11.83 12.34
CA PHE A 463 -1.46 10.39 12.02
C PHE A 463 -0.30 9.64 12.70
N ASP A 464 0.65 10.33 13.28
CA ASP A 464 1.85 9.79 13.93
C ASP A 464 1.79 9.79 15.47
N GLU A 465 0.67 10.17 16.06
CA GLU A 465 0.53 10.17 17.53
C GLU A 465 0.45 8.74 18.08
N PRO A 466 0.94 8.53 19.33
CA PRO A 466 0.91 7.21 19.93
C PRO A 466 -0.51 6.65 19.97
N LEU A 467 -0.57 5.41 19.66
CA LEU A 467 -1.71 4.62 19.43
C LEU A 467 -2.90 4.74 20.28
N GLY A 468 -3.74 5.27 20.07
CA GLY A 468 -5.07 5.54 20.35
C GLY A 468 -5.56 6.49 19.28
N GLY A 469 -4.63 7.25 18.69
CA GLY A 469 -4.93 8.25 17.68
C GLY A 469 -4.36 7.99 16.28
N ALA A 470 -3.18 7.41 16.19
CA ALA A 470 -2.34 7.46 14.98
C ALA A 470 -2.94 6.89 13.70
N ALA A 471 -3.80 5.89 13.79
CA ALA A 471 -4.42 5.30 12.62
C ALA A 471 -5.94 5.47 12.60
N LYS A 472 -6.52 6.26 13.50
CA LYS A 472 -7.95 6.53 13.54
C LYS A 472 -8.27 7.77 12.72
N VAL A 473 -9.23 7.62 11.82
CA VAL A 473 -9.66 8.67 10.90
C VAL A 473 -11.06 9.12 11.30
N ASP A 474 -11.19 10.34 11.79
CA ASP A 474 -12.47 10.92 12.19
C ASP A 474 -13.02 11.96 11.20
N CYS A 475 -12.31 12.19 10.10
CA CYS A 475 -12.73 13.11 9.06
C CYS A 475 -12.30 12.64 7.65
N ILE A 476 -13.09 13.01 6.64
CA ILE A 476 -12.75 12.86 5.22
C ILE A 476 -12.73 14.26 4.61
N ALA A 477 -11.68 14.57 3.85
CA ALA A 477 -11.53 15.86 3.19
C ALA A 477 -11.65 15.74 1.66
N LYS A 478 -12.15 16.81 1.02
CA LYS A 478 -12.12 17.10 -0.39
C LYS A 478 -11.36 18.39 -0.61
N LEU A 479 -10.32 18.36 -1.42
CA LEU A 479 -9.48 19.51 -1.76
C LEU A 479 -9.66 19.87 -3.24
N ASP A 480 -9.96 21.14 -3.53
CA ASP A 480 -9.82 21.73 -4.87
C ASP A 480 -8.34 22.02 -5.11
N VAL A 481 -7.64 21.00 -5.62
CA VAL A 481 -6.18 21.07 -5.73
C VAL A 481 -5.73 22.03 -6.84
N LEU A 482 -6.51 22.20 -7.90
CA LEU A 482 -6.17 23.15 -8.96
C LEU A 482 -6.23 24.60 -8.45
N GLU A 483 -7.27 24.94 -7.69
CA GLU A 483 -7.38 26.24 -7.05
C GLU A 483 -6.24 26.49 -6.05
N LEU A 484 -5.93 25.49 -5.22
CA LEU A 484 -4.83 25.61 -4.25
C LEU A 484 -3.46 25.72 -4.94
N ILE A 485 -3.22 24.99 -6.03
CA ILE A 485 -2.00 25.09 -6.83
C ILE A 485 -1.87 26.49 -7.44
N GLU A 486 -2.93 27.01 -8.03
CA GLU A 486 -2.93 28.34 -8.62
C GLU A 486 -2.62 29.42 -7.57
N ARG A 487 -3.30 29.38 -6.41
CA ARG A 487 -2.99 30.27 -5.28
C ARG A 487 -1.54 30.16 -4.82
N GLY A 488 -0.98 28.94 -4.77
CA GLY A 488 0.42 28.70 -4.39
C GLY A 488 1.41 29.24 -5.42
N ARG A 489 1.14 29.06 -6.71
CA ARG A 489 1.97 29.60 -7.80
C ARG A 489 1.96 31.15 -7.81
N CYS A 490 0.80 31.77 -7.57
CA CYS A 490 0.65 33.23 -7.52
C CYS A 490 1.39 33.88 -6.34
N ARG A 491 1.72 33.16 -5.28
CA ARG A 491 2.55 33.67 -4.18
C ARG A 491 4.01 33.89 -4.58
N GLY A 492 4.41 33.53 -5.81
CA GLY A 492 5.75 33.73 -6.37
C GLY A 492 6.86 32.90 -5.75
N VAL A 493 6.51 31.88 -4.97
CA VAL A 493 7.47 31.12 -4.17
C VAL A 493 7.80 29.81 -4.87
N GLY A 494 9.06 29.64 -5.26
CA GLY A 494 9.55 28.39 -5.84
C GLY A 494 9.44 27.21 -4.86
N LYS A 495 9.97 27.36 -3.65
CA LYS A 495 9.94 26.35 -2.59
C LYS A 495 9.45 26.98 -1.29
N SER A 496 8.35 26.47 -0.73
CA SER A 496 7.82 26.90 0.56
C SER A 496 7.42 25.70 1.40
N MET A 497 7.63 25.81 2.70
CA MET A 497 7.10 24.86 3.68
C MET A 497 5.78 25.34 4.30
N GLU A 498 5.39 26.58 4.03
CA GLU A 498 4.13 27.13 4.50
C GLU A 498 2.97 26.64 3.62
N PRO A 499 1.91 26.15 4.21
CA PRO A 499 0.75 25.68 3.46
C PRO A 499 0.03 26.82 2.74
N VAL A 500 -0.52 26.53 1.57
CA VAL A 500 -1.30 27.50 0.78
C VAL A 500 -2.57 27.89 1.54
N ASP A 501 -3.29 26.92 2.08
CA ASP A 501 -4.37 27.18 3.03
C ASP A 501 -3.85 26.85 4.46
N PRO A 502 -3.67 27.88 5.31
CA PRO A 502 -3.10 27.69 6.63
C PRO A 502 -4.11 27.22 7.69
N ARG A 503 -5.40 27.15 7.35
CA ARG A 503 -6.46 26.78 8.32
C ARG A 503 -6.33 25.33 8.77
N SER A 504 -6.58 25.11 10.05
CA SER A 504 -6.75 23.77 10.63
C SER A 504 -8.07 23.14 10.20
N SER A 505 -8.20 21.82 10.38
CA SER A 505 -9.47 21.12 10.12
C SER A 505 -10.64 21.69 10.94
N ALA A 506 -10.38 22.09 12.19
CA ALA A 506 -11.41 22.68 13.06
C ALA A 506 -11.89 24.05 12.56
N GLU A 507 -10.97 24.90 12.07
CA GLU A 507 -11.32 26.19 11.48
C GLU A 507 -12.12 26.01 10.18
N ILE A 508 -11.72 25.10 9.31
CA ILE A 508 -12.45 24.80 8.07
C ILE A 508 -13.86 24.29 8.37
N LEU A 509 -14.01 23.38 9.34
CA LEU A 509 -15.32 22.88 9.75
C LEU A 509 -16.23 24.01 10.29
N LYS A 510 -15.65 24.93 11.06
CA LYS A 510 -16.36 26.09 11.57
C LYS A 510 -16.77 27.04 10.45
N ASP A 511 -15.87 27.36 9.54
CA ASP A 511 -16.15 28.25 8.40
C ASP A 511 -17.37 27.75 7.60
N TRP A 512 -17.42 26.45 7.29
CA TRP A 512 -18.56 25.86 6.58
C TRP A 512 -19.85 25.93 7.39
N GLN A 513 -19.81 25.77 8.72
CA GLN A 513 -20.96 25.96 9.61
C GLN A 513 -21.45 27.41 9.59
N ASP A 514 -20.52 28.35 9.49
CA ASP A 514 -20.80 29.79 9.43
C ASP A 514 -21.17 30.27 8.00
N GLY A 515 -21.27 29.33 7.02
CA GLY A 515 -21.63 29.61 5.63
C GLY A 515 -20.49 30.15 4.77
N VAL A 516 -19.26 30.06 5.24
CA VAL A 516 -18.04 30.46 4.49
C VAL A 516 -17.51 29.29 3.69
N SER A 517 -17.63 29.35 2.37
CA SER A 517 -17.09 28.33 1.47
C SER A 517 -15.59 28.55 1.17
N GLY A 518 -14.90 27.49 0.75
CA GLY A 518 -13.48 27.53 0.39
C GLY A 518 -13.06 26.29 -0.41
N PRO A 519 -11.77 26.21 -0.79
CA PRO A 519 -11.26 25.13 -1.63
C PRO A 519 -11.14 23.77 -0.88
N ILE A 520 -11.48 23.74 0.40
CA ILE A 520 -11.41 22.52 1.22
C ILE A 520 -12.79 22.31 1.88
N GLU A 521 -13.34 21.11 1.68
CA GLU A 521 -14.53 20.63 2.37
C GLU A 521 -14.14 19.47 3.30
N ILE A 522 -14.73 19.41 4.49
CA ILE A 522 -14.48 18.33 5.45
C ILE A 522 -15.81 17.72 5.89
N PHE A 523 -15.89 16.40 5.74
CA PHE A 523 -16.94 15.58 6.35
C PHE A 523 -16.40 15.06 7.69
N ALA A 524 -17.00 15.47 8.80
CA ALA A 524 -16.63 15.01 10.13
C ALA A 524 -17.54 13.86 10.55
N MET A 525 -16.92 12.76 11.00
CA MET A 525 -17.62 11.61 11.57
C MET A 525 -18.33 12.01 12.86
N PRO A 526 -19.43 11.37 13.24
CA PRO A 526 -20.00 11.51 14.57
C PRO A 526 -18.99 11.16 15.68
N ALA A 527 -19.16 11.70 16.86
CA ALA A 527 -18.28 11.40 17.98
C ALA A 527 -18.23 9.88 18.25
N GLY A 528 -17.04 9.33 18.40
CA GLY A 528 -16.81 7.90 18.60
C GLY A 528 -16.83 7.04 17.33
N TRP A 529 -17.17 7.62 16.18
CA TRP A 529 -17.15 6.94 14.89
C TRP A 529 -15.84 7.23 14.13
N TYR A 530 -15.26 6.20 13.54
CA TYR A 530 -14.02 6.30 12.78
C TYR A 530 -14.16 5.65 11.41
N ALA A 531 -13.68 6.34 10.40
CA ALA A 531 -13.65 5.90 9.01
C ALA A 531 -12.35 5.16 8.68
N GLN A 532 -12.33 4.59 7.48
CA GLN A 532 -11.14 4.03 6.83
C GLN A 532 -10.92 4.78 5.50
N GLU A 533 -10.01 4.28 4.64
CA GLU A 533 -9.77 4.88 3.33
C GLU A 533 -11.08 5.15 2.58
N PRO A 534 -11.35 6.38 2.13
CA PRO A 534 -12.46 6.63 1.22
C PRO A 534 -12.08 6.22 -0.20
N ARG A 535 -13.03 5.62 -0.94
CA ARG A 535 -12.86 5.34 -2.38
C ARG A 535 -13.93 6.07 -3.18
N PHE A 536 -13.48 6.82 -4.19
CA PHE A 536 -14.41 7.52 -5.08
C PHE A 536 -15.03 6.54 -6.09
N VAL A 537 -16.35 6.59 -6.20
CA VAL A 537 -17.15 5.84 -7.18
C VAL A 537 -17.96 6.85 -8.00
N PRO A 538 -17.71 6.95 -9.31
CA PRO A 538 -18.39 7.92 -10.14
C PRO A 538 -19.90 7.62 -10.23
N ARG A 539 -20.69 8.69 -10.33
CA ARG A 539 -22.13 8.59 -10.61
C ARG A 539 -22.32 8.27 -12.09
N TYR A 540 -23.26 7.38 -12.38
CA TYR A 540 -23.66 7.10 -13.76
C TYR A 540 -24.18 8.39 -14.43
N ASN A 541 -23.68 8.72 -15.62
CA ASN A 541 -23.97 9.98 -16.33
C ASN A 541 -23.62 11.26 -15.53
N GLY A 542 -22.70 11.20 -14.59
CA GLY A 542 -22.15 12.38 -13.91
C GLY A 542 -21.54 13.36 -14.91
N ARG A 543 -21.81 14.67 -14.72
CA ARG A 543 -21.33 15.72 -15.63
C ARG A 543 -20.17 16.53 -15.04
N LYS A 544 -19.94 16.39 -13.75
CA LYS A 544 -18.89 17.10 -13.01
C LYS A 544 -17.92 16.08 -12.43
N GLU A 545 -16.70 16.48 -12.24
CA GLU A 545 -15.65 15.63 -11.67
C GLU A 545 -16.02 15.07 -10.29
N ASP A 546 -16.74 15.85 -9.48
CA ASP A 546 -17.20 15.46 -8.15
C ASP A 546 -18.57 14.75 -8.14
N ASP A 547 -19.14 14.46 -9.32
CA ASP A 547 -20.36 13.66 -9.43
C ASP A 547 -20.08 12.20 -9.10
N GLY A 548 -20.18 11.85 -7.84
CA GLY A 548 -19.88 10.51 -7.36
C GLY A 548 -20.17 10.33 -5.88
N PHE A 549 -19.73 9.19 -5.39
CA PHE A 549 -19.88 8.78 -4.01
C PHE A 549 -18.50 8.43 -3.42
N LEU A 550 -18.36 8.64 -2.14
CA LEU A 550 -17.24 8.10 -1.35
C LEU A 550 -17.73 6.90 -0.56
N PHE A 551 -17.02 5.79 -0.70
CA PHE A 551 -17.25 4.58 0.07
C PHE A 551 -16.21 4.47 1.16
N THR A 552 -16.65 4.22 2.37
CA THR A 552 -15.74 3.92 3.49
C THR A 552 -16.39 2.96 4.47
N TYR A 553 -15.62 2.00 4.98
CA TYR A 553 -16.02 1.28 6.18
C TYR A 553 -15.85 2.19 7.39
N VAL A 554 -16.82 2.13 8.28
CA VAL A 554 -16.82 2.89 9.52
C VAL A 554 -17.04 1.97 10.71
N TYR A 555 -16.55 2.40 11.87
CA TYR A 555 -16.71 1.68 13.12
C TYR A 555 -17.13 2.62 14.22
N ASP A 556 -18.14 2.20 15.01
CA ASP A 556 -18.60 2.87 16.22
C ASP A 556 -17.87 2.30 17.44
N GLU A 557 -16.91 3.04 18.00
CA GLU A 557 -16.14 2.60 19.15
C GLU A 557 -16.96 2.56 20.47
N SER A 558 -18.21 3.01 20.49
CA SER A 558 -19.10 2.79 21.63
C SER A 558 -19.40 1.29 21.86
N HIS A 559 -19.12 0.45 20.85
CA HIS A 559 -19.18 -1.02 20.95
C HIS A 559 -17.92 -1.66 21.55
N LEU A 560 -16.91 -0.90 21.93
CA LEU A 560 -15.78 -1.40 22.69
C LEU A 560 -16.13 -1.48 24.19
N LEU A 561 -15.65 -2.55 24.82
CA LEU A 561 -15.70 -2.67 26.27
C LEU A 561 -14.76 -1.64 26.94
N PRO A 562 -14.93 -1.36 28.25
CA PRO A 562 -14.10 -0.38 28.96
C PRO A 562 -12.59 -0.66 28.92
N ASP A 563 -12.19 -1.93 28.70
CA ASP A 563 -10.79 -2.33 28.55
C ASP A 563 -10.27 -2.16 27.12
N GLY A 564 -11.12 -1.66 26.20
CA GLY A 564 -10.81 -1.46 24.78
C GLY A 564 -10.89 -2.75 23.94
N THR A 565 -11.40 -3.86 24.46
CA THR A 565 -11.68 -5.05 23.67
C THR A 565 -13.00 -4.91 22.90
N PRO A 566 -13.14 -5.50 21.69
CA PRO A 566 -14.40 -5.52 20.98
C PRO A 566 -15.46 -6.31 21.77
N SER A 567 -16.71 -5.80 21.85
CA SER A 567 -17.82 -6.55 22.43
C SER A 567 -18.12 -7.80 21.60
N SER A 568 -18.51 -8.88 22.27
CA SER A 568 -19.01 -10.11 21.67
C SER A 568 -20.53 -10.08 21.42
N ASP A 569 -21.21 -9.02 21.86
CA ASP A 569 -22.63 -8.84 21.69
C ASP A 569 -22.98 -8.67 20.20
N GLY A 570 -24.06 -9.25 19.74
CA GLY A 570 -24.39 -9.43 18.33
C GLY A 570 -24.48 -8.17 17.43
N ASP A 571 -24.18 -6.99 17.96
CA ASP A 571 -23.96 -5.75 17.18
C ASP A 571 -22.47 -5.49 17.01
N ALA A 572 -22.02 -5.65 15.76
CA ALA A 572 -20.61 -5.55 15.43
C ALA A 572 -20.07 -4.11 15.33
N GLY A 573 -20.93 -3.08 15.38
CA GLY A 573 -20.56 -1.66 15.32
C GLY A 573 -19.94 -1.21 14.00
N SER A 574 -19.87 -2.06 12.98
CA SER A 574 -19.31 -1.70 11.66
C SER A 574 -20.39 -1.51 10.61
N GLU A 575 -20.21 -0.48 9.80
CA GLU A 575 -21.06 -0.20 8.65
C GLU A 575 -20.22 0.13 7.41
N LEU A 576 -20.83 -0.01 6.23
CA LEU A 576 -20.37 0.63 5.00
C LEU A 576 -21.22 1.88 4.76
N TRP A 577 -20.55 3.03 4.64
CA TRP A 577 -21.20 4.28 4.31
C TRP A 577 -20.98 4.66 2.85
N VAL A 578 -22.04 5.17 2.23
CA VAL A 578 -22.04 5.76 0.89
C VAL A 578 -22.31 7.24 1.06
N ILE A 579 -21.36 8.10 0.75
CA ILE A 579 -21.38 9.53 1.00
C ILE A 579 -21.39 10.26 -0.35
N ASP A 580 -22.29 11.22 -0.58
CA ASP A 580 -22.30 12.06 -1.78
C ASP A 580 -21.07 12.98 -1.78
N ALA A 581 -20.16 12.79 -2.74
CA ALA A 581 -18.88 13.49 -2.81
C ALA A 581 -19.00 15.00 -3.07
N ARG A 582 -20.19 15.48 -3.54
CA ARG A 582 -20.48 16.91 -3.74
C ARG A 582 -20.93 17.64 -2.48
N ARG A 583 -21.25 16.89 -1.44
CA ARG A 583 -21.99 17.41 -0.27
C ARG A 583 -21.24 17.19 1.05
N LEU A 584 -19.90 16.99 1.01
CA LEU A 584 -19.12 16.64 2.20
C LEU A 584 -19.33 17.65 3.33
N SER A 585 -19.33 18.95 3.01
CA SER A 585 -19.54 20.03 3.98
C SER A 585 -20.91 20.02 4.67
N GLN A 586 -21.88 19.25 4.14
CA GLN A 586 -23.22 19.14 4.74
C GLN A 586 -23.28 18.07 5.85
N GLY A 587 -22.16 17.46 6.23
CA GLY A 587 -22.08 16.46 7.29
C GLY A 587 -22.99 15.26 7.03
N MET A 588 -23.69 14.78 8.05
CA MET A 588 -24.50 13.56 7.96
C MET A 588 -25.59 13.58 6.88
N SER A 589 -26.03 14.75 6.42
CA SER A 589 -26.98 14.82 5.30
C SER A 589 -26.37 14.46 3.94
N ALA A 590 -25.05 14.36 3.84
CA ALA A 590 -24.34 13.84 2.68
C ALA A 590 -24.34 12.30 2.62
N VAL A 591 -24.66 11.62 3.70
CA VAL A 591 -24.70 10.14 3.74
C VAL A 591 -25.98 9.67 3.06
N VAL A 592 -25.84 9.04 1.89
CA VAL A 592 -26.98 8.56 1.07
C VAL A 592 -27.41 7.15 1.42
N ALA A 593 -26.51 6.32 1.94
CA ALA A 593 -26.85 4.99 2.45
C ALA A 593 -25.89 4.57 3.57
N ARG A 594 -26.44 3.85 4.56
CA ARG A 594 -25.67 3.15 5.61
C ARG A 594 -26.05 1.68 5.60
N ILE A 595 -25.07 0.81 5.48
CA ILE A 595 -25.25 -0.63 5.41
C ILE A 595 -24.59 -1.26 6.65
N LYS A 596 -25.42 -1.85 7.52
CA LYS A 596 -24.94 -2.55 8.73
C LYS A 596 -24.33 -3.88 8.37
N LEU A 597 -23.15 -4.17 8.92
CA LEU A 597 -22.39 -5.38 8.65
C LEU A 597 -22.58 -6.44 9.77
N PRO A 598 -22.46 -7.74 9.42
CA PRO A 598 -22.67 -8.81 10.41
C PRO A 598 -21.53 -8.96 11.41
N GLN A 599 -20.38 -8.37 11.10
CA GLN A 599 -19.22 -8.36 12.01
C GLN A 599 -18.41 -7.07 11.83
N ARG A 600 -17.53 -6.84 12.78
CA ARG A 600 -16.55 -5.77 12.75
C ARG A 600 -15.63 -5.91 11.53
N VAL A 601 -15.33 -4.80 10.87
CA VAL A 601 -14.30 -4.70 9.84
C VAL A 601 -13.09 -4.00 10.45
N PRO A 602 -11.99 -4.72 10.73
CA PRO A 602 -10.80 -4.11 11.31
C PRO A 602 -10.27 -2.95 10.49
N TYR A 603 -9.63 -1.96 11.12
CA TYR A 603 -8.94 -0.91 10.38
C TYR A 603 -7.88 -1.54 9.46
N GLY A 604 -7.98 -1.26 8.18
CA GLY A 604 -7.17 -1.86 7.15
C GLY A 604 -6.54 -0.85 6.22
N LEU A 605 -6.16 -1.31 5.03
CA LEU A 605 -5.40 -0.52 4.08
C LEU A 605 -6.29 -0.12 2.88
N HIS A 606 -5.99 -0.60 1.67
CA HIS A 606 -6.61 -0.07 0.45
C HIS A 606 -7.79 -0.89 -0.06
N GLY A 607 -8.73 -0.19 -0.66
CA GLY A 607 -9.91 -0.78 -1.29
C GLY A 607 -10.12 -0.35 -2.73
N THR A 608 -11.08 -1.00 -3.38
CA THR A 608 -11.57 -0.64 -4.73
C THR A 608 -13.05 -0.94 -4.85
N PHE A 609 -13.73 -0.26 -5.77
CA PHE A 609 -15.07 -0.63 -6.21
C PHE A 609 -14.98 -1.20 -7.62
N VAL A 610 -15.59 -2.36 -7.83
CA VAL A 610 -15.72 -2.99 -9.14
C VAL A 610 -17.17 -2.90 -9.58
N PRO A 611 -17.49 -2.14 -10.62
CA PRO A 611 -18.86 -1.99 -11.09
C PRO A 611 -19.41 -3.29 -11.70
N GLY A 612 -20.72 -3.46 -11.67
CA GLY A 612 -21.39 -4.65 -12.18
C GLY A 612 -21.12 -4.92 -13.66
N SER A 613 -20.95 -3.88 -14.45
CA SER A 613 -20.54 -3.98 -15.86
C SER A 613 -19.17 -4.69 -15.99
N ALA A 614 -18.19 -4.26 -15.21
CA ALA A 614 -16.84 -4.85 -15.23
C ALA A 614 -16.84 -6.30 -14.69
N MET A 615 -17.60 -6.60 -13.64
CA MET A 615 -17.67 -7.95 -13.06
C MET A 615 -18.21 -9.00 -14.07
N ARG A 616 -19.06 -8.61 -15.02
CA ARG A 616 -19.55 -9.52 -16.08
C ARG A 616 -18.44 -9.99 -17.03
N HIS A 617 -17.36 -9.23 -17.10
CA HIS A 617 -16.19 -9.52 -17.95
C HIS A 617 -15.03 -10.12 -17.17
N GLN A 618 -15.27 -10.51 -15.92
CA GLN A 618 -14.27 -11.20 -15.13
C GLN A 618 -13.82 -12.49 -15.81
N ARG A 619 -12.51 -12.74 -15.81
CA ARG A 619 -11.91 -13.97 -16.32
C ARG A 619 -12.57 -15.20 -15.69
N LYS A 620 -13.05 -16.12 -16.51
CA LYS A 620 -13.55 -17.41 -16.04
C LYS A 620 -12.37 -18.27 -15.64
N VAL A 621 -12.39 -18.75 -14.41
CA VAL A 621 -11.33 -19.61 -13.89
C VAL A 621 -11.89 -21.04 -13.79
N GLU A 622 -11.26 -21.95 -14.53
CA GLU A 622 -11.69 -23.36 -14.57
C GLU A 622 -11.36 -24.11 -13.26
N GLN A 623 -10.37 -23.65 -12.50
CA GLN A 623 -9.97 -24.27 -11.23
C GLN A 623 -9.53 -23.19 -10.24
N SER A 624 -10.29 -23.04 -9.15
CA SER A 624 -9.80 -22.35 -7.95
C SER A 624 -8.91 -23.32 -7.15
N LEU A 625 -7.80 -22.82 -6.61
CA LEU A 625 -7.02 -23.61 -5.64
C LEU A 625 -7.89 -23.82 -4.41
N PRO A 626 -8.31 -25.06 -4.09
CA PRO A 626 -9.01 -25.28 -2.84
C PRO A 626 -8.03 -25.06 -1.68
N PRO A 627 -8.35 -24.21 -0.72
CA PRO A 627 -7.50 -23.97 0.47
C PRO A 627 -7.26 -25.27 1.27
N GLN A 628 -8.10 -26.27 1.08
CA GLN A 628 -8.11 -27.50 1.87
C GLN A 628 -7.23 -28.64 1.32
N ASP A 629 -6.91 -28.68 0.04
CA ASP A 629 -6.15 -29.82 -0.52
C ASP A 629 -4.67 -29.80 -0.14
N LEU A 630 -4.07 -28.63 0.11
CA LEU A 630 -2.74 -28.54 0.72
C LEU A 630 -2.71 -29.01 2.17
N LEU A 631 -3.88 -29.08 2.84
CA LEU A 631 -4.00 -29.55 4.21
C LEU A 631 -4.25 -31.05 4.32
N GLN A 632 -4.57 -31.75 3.25
CA GLN A 632 -4.95 -33.18 3.30
C GLN A 632 -3.76 -34.15 3.28
N ASP A 633 -2.56 -33.71 2.88
CA ASP A 633 -1.38 -34.57 2.97
C ASP A 633 -0.90 -34.71 4.44
N LYS A 634 -1.53 -35.64 5.16
CA LYS A 634 -1.19 -35.98 6.56
C LYS A 634 0.29 -36.34 6.75
N LEU A 635 0.95 -36.86 5.71
CA LEU A 635 2.36 -37.26 5.75
C LEU A 635 3.29 -36.04 5.64
N ALA A 636 2.93 -35.08 4.80
CA ALA A 636 3.63 -33.79 4.70
C ALA A 636 3.46 -32.97 5.99
N ARG A 637 2.25 -32.97 6.60
CA ARG A 637 1.99 -32.37 7.91
C ARG A 637 2.90 -32.94 9.00
N SER A 638 2.94 -34.26 9.14
CA SER A 638 3.74 -34.91 10.18
C SER A 638 5.24 -34.63 10.02
N ARG A 639 5.76 -34.69 8.80
CA ARG A 639 7.18 -34.39 8.51
C ARG A 639 7.51 -32.92 8.75
N LEU A 640 6.60 -32.01 8.38
CA LEU A 640 6.80 -30.59 8.57
C LEU A 640 6.67 -30.18 10.04
N GLN A 641 5.67 -30.71 10.76
CA GLN A 641 5.52 -30.50 12.21
C GLN A 641 6.72 -31.04 13.00
N ASN A 642 7.23 -32.23 12.65
CA ASN A 642 8.43 -32.78 13.27
C ASN A 642 9.66 -31.92 12.95
N PHE A 643 9.84 -31.47 11.72
CA PHE A 643 10.95 -30.59 11.33
C PHE A 643 10.88 -29.25 12.04
N VAL A 644 9.70 -28.65 12.12
CA VAL A 644 9.48 -27.37 12.81
C VAL A 644 9.67 -27.54 14.32
N SER A 645 9.16 -28.60 14.91
CA SER A 645 9.42 -28.95 16.32
C SER A 645 10.91 -29.08 16.59
N ILE A 646 11.67 -29.67 15.68
CA ILE A 646 13.13 -29.80 15.79
C ILE A 646 13.81 -28.42 15.69
N LEU A 647 13.35 -27.52 14.81
CA LEU A 647 13.93 -26.18 14.64
C LEU A 647 13.60 -25.23 15.79
N PHE A 648 12.39 -25.32 16.33
CA PHE A 648 11.87 -24.35 17.28
C PHE A 648 11.76 -24.84 18.72
N ASN A 649 11.65 -26.17 18.96
CA ASN A 649 11.48 -26.76 20.30
C ASN A 649 12.75 -27.41 20.87
N ARG A 650 13.89 -27.37 20.18
CA ARG A 650 15.13 -27.85 20.83
C ARG A 650 15.49 -26.95 22.01
N PRO A 651 15.87 -27.55 23.16
CA PRO A 651 16.31 -26.82 24.35
C PRO A 651 17.64 -26.06 24.15
N MET A 652 18.04 -25.80 22.90
CA MET A 652 19.23 -24.99 22.54
C MET A 652 19.19 -23.57 23.15
N TYR A 653 18.02 -23.09 23.52
CA TYR A 653 17.87 -21.78 24.17
C TYR A 653 18.00 -21.80 25.71
N ARG A 654 18.08 -22.99 26.35
CA ARG A 654 18.29 -23.09 27.81
C ARG A 654 19.79 -23.04 28.22
N ASP A 655 20.69 -23.39 27.32
CA ASP A 655 22.15 -23.35 27.59
C ASP A 655 22.81 -22.30 26.69
N LYS A 656 22.96 -21.07 27.23
CA LYS A 656 23.58 -19.93 26.53
C LYS A 656 24.93 -20.22 25.93
N SER A 657 25.77 -21.05 26.58
CA SER A 657 27.16 -21.30 26.16
C SER A 657 27.25 -22.23 24.94
N LYS A 658 26.34 -23.20 24.81
CA LYS A 658 26.26 -24.08 23.63
C LYS A 658 25.57 -23.37 22.44
N ALA A 659 24.57 -22.53 22.71
CA ALA A 659 23.93 -21.73 21.69
C ALA A 659 24.93 -20.75 21.04
N GLU A 660 25.79 -20.11 21.81
CA GLU A 660 26.81 -19.19 21.30
C GLU A 660 27.82 -19.90 20.39
N LYS A 661 28.27 -21.11 20.74
CA LYS A 661 29.22 -21.88 19.92
C LYS A 661 28.64 -22.38 18.62
N VAL A 662 27.36 -22.81 18.62
CA VAL A 662 26.66 -23.24 17.40
C VAL A 662 26.32 -22.02 16.54
N ILE A 663 25.95 -20.92 17.16
CA ILE A 663 25.73 -19.64 16.47
C ILE A 663 27.04 -19.18 15.82
N LEU A 664 28.19 -19.23 16.53
CA LEU A 664 29.48 -18.83 15.97
C LEU A 664 29.92 -19.74 14.80
N ALA A 665 29.65 -21.03 14.87
CA ALA A 665 30.00 -22.01 13.81
C ALA A 665 29.10 -21.83 12.56
N LEU A 666 27.86 -21.38 12.73
CA LEU A 666 26.96 -21.02 11.62
C LEU A 666 27.23 -19.59 11.10
N TRP A 667 27.77 -18.71 11.94
CA TRP A 667 28.07 -17.31 11.61
C TRP A 667 29.28 -17.16 10.68
N LEU A 668 30.28 -18.00 10.80
CA LEU A 668 31.51 -17.89 9.98
C LEU A 668 31.20 -18.00 8.47
N PRO A 669 30.43 -19.01 7.99
CA PRO A 669 30.06 -19.09 6.57
C PRO A 669 29.12 -17.98 6.11
N ILE A 670 28.20 -17.55 6.98
CA ILE A 670 27.22 -16.49 6.66
C ILE A 670 27.91 -15.13 6.62
N GLY A 671 28.80 -14.86 7.58
CA GLY A 671 29.63 -13.66 7.58
C GLY A 671 30.50 -13.57 6.33
N VAL A 672 31.05 -14.69 5.88
CA VAL A 672 31.84 -14.79 4.63
C VAL A 672 30.97 -14.54 3.40
N ILE A 673 29.74 -15.09 3.35
CA ILE A 673 28.79 -14.86 2.25
C ILE A 673 28.33 -13.41 2.23
N MET A 674 27.99 -12.84 3.38
CA MET A 674 27.57 -11.43 3.49
C MET A 674 28.72 -10.47 3.17
N LEU A 675 29.95 -10.80 3.59
CA LEU A 675 31.15 -10.05 3.23
C LEU A 675 31.43 -10.12 1.73
N ALA A 676 31.28 -11.28 1.12
CA ALA A 676 31.44 -11.46 -0.33
C ALA A 676 30.38 -10.69 -1.12
N LEU A 677 29.14 -10.65 -0.64
CA LEU A 677 28.05 -9.86 -1.24
C LEU A 677 28.33 -8.35 -1.09
N SER A 678 28.82 -7.91 0.07
CA SER A 678 29.19 -6.51 0.31
C SER A 678 30.40 -6.07 -0.53
N ILE A 679 31.40 -6.94 -0.69
CA ILE A 679 32.55 -6.68 -1.57
C ILE A 679 32.11 -6.57 -3.02
N LYS A 680 31.20 -7.43 -3.47
CA LYS A 680 30.63 -7.36 -4.82
C LYS A 680 29.84 -6.07 -5.07
N GLU A 681 29.07 -5.62 -4.09
CA GLU A 681 28.31 -4.36 -4.14
C GLU A 681 29.27 -3.15 -4.22
N VAL A 682 30.31 -3.13 -3.39
CA VAL A 682 31.35 -2.09 -3.41
C VAL A 682 32.14 -2.10 -4.73
N THR A 683 32.49 -3.28 -5.23
CA THR A 683 33.24 -3.39 -6.50
C THR A 683 32.40 -2.92 -7.67
N SER A 684 31.11 -3.28 -7.70
CA SER A 684 30.16 -2.80 -8.73
C SER A 684 29.98 -1.28 -8.67
N TYR A 685 29.93 -0.70 -7.47
CA TYR A 685 29.81 0.74 -7.26
C TYR A 685 31.10 1.51 -7.67
N VAL A 686 32.26 0.95 -7.41
CA VAL A 686 33.56 1.54 -7.79
C VAL A 686 33.77 1.46 -9.29
N VAL A 687 33.41 0.35 -9.94
CA VAL A 687 33.51 0.19 -11.39
C VAL A 687 32.55 1.13 -12.14
N LEU A 688 31.31 1.29 -11.62
CA LEU A 688 30.33 2.25 -12.20
C LEU A 688 30.72 3.72 -12.00
N LYS A 689 31.60 4.05 -11.05
CA LYS A 689 32.14 5.40 -10.86
C LYS A 689 33.34 5.71 -11.75
N GLN A 690 33.97 4.68 -12.30
CA GLN A 690 35.15 4.82 -13.17
C GLN A 690 34.79 4.72 -14.68
N LEU A 691 33.56 4.30 -15.00
CA LEU A 691 32.93 4.39 -16.32
C LEU A 691 31.97 5.63 -16.35
#